data_89b109adccb91ba9f6b02e38a7e3f82e
#
_entry.id   89b109adccb91ba9f6b02e38a7e3f82e
#
_cell.length_a   1.000
_cell.length_b   1.000
_cell.length_c   1.000
_cell.angle_alpha   90.00
_cell.angle_beta   90.00
_cell.angle_gamma   90.00
#
_symmetry.space_group_name_H-M   'P 1'
#
loop_
_entity.id
_entity.type
_entity.pdbx_description
1 polymer ?
#
loop_
_entity_poly.entity_id
_entity_poly.type
_entity_poly.pdbx_seq_one_letter_code
_entity_poly.pdbx_strand_id
1 'polypeptide(L)'
;MERDRMYKVAVVTAVYNVEIYLKEMIESIIAQTIGFENIQLILVNDGSTDRSGEVCEEYARQYSDNIVVVHKENGGVSSARNEGLLHVRSRYVNFTDADDMLQENALQSMYDFLKQNEDLIDLCVIPIHFFGARSGENALNYRFEKGSRVVDLNQEYDCMQFSVSTVLVKRDCFNNRVFDEELLYAEDAQMVLDIMLDKMRIGVVYGTSYLYRKRELGDSAVDVCESRACYYIPYMKRYILHSIENAKRRMGFVPQWVQYTCMHNLHWRLKQYPFVPPGVLTKEEEREYRKLVVQAIQDIDNTIIASLKDVEISYKMAALLLKEENSSRKEIIVETDSLRMVIGNILSIDVCDYFTIYEFLKFSEDEIILEGYVKYFAEFHDLEVVLKGEQEGVVQIEKKAELTPRWEKCIFCMDNVLIKGDGFKVCFKKAEIPKSLDLKLYLRYRGCDILCKRIDFGKFFPLVNRLKNSYLYHAGYFLTYSANVLRISQGVSAKTVKGQEKNLQKELLSKKNKMLYRACIARNIYHILNRVKKREIWLISDRLKKADDNGEAFFTYMNTVGRRRDIDTYFVLDQGSGDYERIKKIGKVVPYHSAKYKILSLLCDKIISSQGDDYVFNRFFEWAFLYKDIMSRQKFVFLQHGVTKDDMSRWLIKADKNISLFITTTNAEYQSVLENAYYYDERQVKCTGFPRFDYLYDDAEKGNVITFMPTWRSYLAGGLQITTDNRSLKTGFEHSAYCRMYQQVFSNRRLRDAAKQYEYKIQLMLHPTMPRECIAFFQCDNAIKILDRDVRYRQLYAESRLVVTDYSSAVFDFAFLRKPVIYYQQDAEEFFSGKHTYDKGYFDYERDGFGEVEYTAEALVDRIIEYMQNGCQLKEIYRDRIDKTFPYRDRNNCRRVYEEIMKL
;
A
#
# COMPACT_ATOMS: atom_id res chain seq x y z
N MET A 1 -6.26 -50.65 31.75
CA MET A 1 -5.77 -49.70 32.77
C MET A 1 -5.06 -48.55 32.04
N GLU A 2 -5.80 -47.55 31.67
CA GLU A 2 -5.22 -46.28 31.19
C GLU A 2 -4.51 -45.65 32.41
N ARG A 3 -3.21 -45.59 32.37
CA ARG A 3 -2.44 -44.86 33.37
C ARG A 3 -2.83 -43.39 33.23
N ASP A 4 -3.34 -42.77 34.31
CA ASP A 4 -3.52 -41.32 34.44
C ASP A 4 -2.16 -40.62 34.32
N ARG A 5 -1.66 -40.51 33.10
CA ARG A 5 -0.40 -39.81 32.84
C ARG A 5 -0.68 -38.33 32.93
N MET A 6 -0.11 -37.66 33.92
CA MET A 6 -0.11 -36.21 34.08
C MET A 6 1.06 -35.60 33.31
N TYR A 7 0.78 -34.69 32.37
CA TYR A 7 1.77 -33.92 31.64
C TYR A 7 2.15 -32.65 32.43
N LYS A 8 3.32 -32.08 32.15
CA LYS A 8 3.67 -30.76 32.70
C LYS A 8 2.88 -29.65 32.05
N VAL A 9 2.76 -29.68 30.70
CA VAL A 9 2.09 -28.65 29.88
C VAL A 9 1.17 -29.32 28.87
N ALA A 10 -0.01 -28.79 28.65
CA ALA A 10 -0.82 -29.08 27.48
C ALA A 10 -0.75 -27.91 26.48
N VAL A 11 -0.66 -28.23 25.21
CA VAL A 11 -0.80 -27.26 24.10
C VAL A 11 -2.08 -27.61 23.36
N VAL A 12 -3.00 -26.67 23.29
CA VAL A 12 -4.27 -26.80 22.55
C VAL A 12 -4.14 -25.98 21.27
N THR A 13 -4.39 -26.61 20.13
CA THR A 13 -4.31 -25.98 18.81
C THR A 13 -5.61 -26.18 18.03
N ALA A 14 -6.25 -25.09 17.67
CA ALA A 14 -7.39 -25.09 16.74
C ALA A 14 -6.85 -25.21 15.31
N VAL A 15 -7.32 -26.20 14.56
CA VAL A 15 -6.85 -26.51 13.19
C VAL A 15 -8.00 -26.35 12.22
N TYR A 16 -7.83 -25.42 11.24
CA TYR A 16 -8.81 -25.22 10.18
C TYR A 16 -8.14 -24.74 8.88
N ASN A 17 -8.07 -25.60 7.87
CA ASN A 17 -7.53 -25.30 6.53
C ASN A 17 -6.11 -24.68 6.56
N VAL A 18 -5.16 -25.36 7.19
CA VAL A 18 -3.77 -24.90 7.44
C VAL A 18 -2.73 -25.97 7.07
N GLU A 19 -3.03 -26.87 6.13
CA GLU A 19 -2.16 -28.00 5.76
C GLU A 19 -0.72 -27.60 5.45
N ILE A 20 -0.53 -26.39 4.91
CA ILE A 20 0.78 -25.86 4.51
C ILE A 20 1.68 -25.54 5.72
N TYR A 21 1.09 -25.14 6.84
CA TYR A 21 1.81 -24.61 7.99
C TYR A 21 1.83 -25.58 9.18
N LEU A 22 0.82 -26.44 9.27
CA LEU A 22 0.54 -27.28 10.45
C LEU A 22 1.72 -28.16 10.85
N LYS A 23 2.45 -28.71 9.87
CA LYS A 23 3.63 -29.54 10.13
C LYS A 23 4.73 -28.79 10.87
N GLU A 24 5.05 -27.57 10.43
CA GLU A 24 6.09 -26.76 11.09
C GLU A 24 5.70 -26.40 12.53
N MET A 25 4.43 -26.12 12.78
CA MET A 25 3.92 -25.87 14.12
C MET A 25 4.10 -27.12 15.01
N ILE A 26 3.61 -28.31 14.58
CA ILE A 26 3.74 -29.55 15.35
C ILE A 26 5.20 -29.88 15.67
N GLU A 27 6.10 -29.78 14.69
CA GLU A 27 7.54 -30.00 14.85
C GLU A 27 8.14 -29.03 15.86
N SER A 28 7.68 -27.77 15.91
CA SER A 28 8.17 -26.79 16.89
C SER A 28 7.77 -27.15 18.32
N ILE A 29 6.64 -27.85 18.51
CA ILE A 29 6.21 -28.36 19.82
C ILE A 29 6.98 -29.63 20.20
N ILE A 30 7.23 -30.51 19.24
CA ILE A 30 8.03 -31.74 19.47
C ILE A 30 9.48 -31.37 19.86
N ALA A 31 10.04 -30.33 19.29
CA ALA A 31 11.42 -29.88 19.56
C ALA A 31 11.60 -29.13 20.89
N GLN A 32 10.55 -28.95 21.68
CA GLN A 32 10.66 -28.18 22.93
C GLN A 32 11.62 -28.80 23.95
N THR A 33 12.49 -27.98 24.53
CA THR A 33 13.52 -28.41 25.48
C THR A 33 12.99 -28.99 26.79
N ILE A 34 11.74 -28.77 27.13
CA ILE A 34 11.04 -29.40 28.25
C ILE A 34 10.92 -30.93 28.06
N GLY A 35 11.14 -31.45 26.85
CA GLY A 35 10.92 -32.83 26.43
C GLY A 35 9.52 -33.14 26.04
N PHE A 36 9.32 -33.70 24.82
CA PHE A 36 7.99 -33.97 24.30
C PHE A 36 7.19 -34.92 25.16
N GLU A 37 7.84 -35.84 25.87
CA GLU A 37 7.23 -36.75 26.87
C GLU A 37 6.51 -36.02 28.02
N ASN A 38 6.81 -34.74 28.25
CA ASN A 38 6.19 -33.88 29.26
C ASN A 38 5.07 -32.99 28.68
N ILE A 39 4.83 -33.07 27.35
CA ILE A 39 3.84 -32.25 26.63
C ILE A 39 2.66 -33.11 26.18
N GLN A 40 1.46 -32.62 26.41
CA GLN A 40 0.23 -33.10 25.75
C GLN A 40 -0.12 -32.11 24.63
N LEU A 41 -0.09 -32.55 23.38
CA LEU A 41 -0.55 -31.76 22.23
C LEU A 41 -1.96 -32.18 21.83
N ILE A 42 -2.90 -31.26 21.89
CA ILE A 42 -4.30 -31.46 21.54
C ILE A 42 -4.60 -30.69 20.25
N LEU A 43 -4.80 -31.40 19.16
CA LEU A 43 -5.13 -30.88 17.86
C LEU A 43 -6.63 -31.01 17.63
N VAL A 44 -7.34 -29.90 17.59
CA VAL A 44 -8.77 -29.85 17.35
C VAL A 44 -9.02 -29.46 15.92
N ASN A 45 -9.33 -30.44 15.07
CA ASN A 45 -9.71 -30.22 13.67
C ASN A 45 -11.15 -29.74 13.58
N ASP A 46 -11.32 -28.44 13.35
CA ASP A 46 -12.60 -27.73 13.31
C ASP A 46 -13.26 -27.81 11.92
N GLY A 47 -13.39 -29.02 11.39
CA GLY A 47 -14.06 -29.27 10.11
C GLY A 47 -13.23 -28.84 8.88
N SER A 48 -11.90 -29.03 8.89
CA SER A 48 -11.06 -28.72 7.74
C SER A 48 -11.49 -29.50 6.49
N THR A 49 -11.41 -28.84 5.34
CA THR A 49 -11.72 -29.40 4.01
C THR A 49 -10.48 -29.71 3.18
N ASP A 50 -9.30 -29.31 3.66
CA ASP A 50 -7.99 -29.63 3.14
C ASP A 50 -7.39 -30.87 3.86
N ARG A 51 -6.10 -31.13 3.65
CA ARG A 51 -5.42 -32.27 4.27
C ARG A 51 -5.00 -32.04 5.72
N SER A 52 -5.40 -30.94 6.37
CA SER A 52 -5.05 -30.66 7.77
C SER A 52 -5.44 -31.79 8.72
N GLY A 53 -6.65 -32.38 8.54
CA GLY A 53 -7.10 -33.50 9.33
C GLY A 53 -6.23 -34.76 9.17
N GLU A 54 -5.79 -35.06 7.94
CA GLU A 54 -4.89 -36.17 7.64
C GLU A 54 -3.53 -35.99 8.32
N VAL A 55 -2.98 -34.75 8.30
CA VAL A 55 -1.71 -34.40 8.97
C VAL A 55 -1.84 -34.62 10.48
N CYS A 56 -2.94 -34.18 11.10
CA CYS A 56 -3.19 -34.41 12.53
C CYS A 56 -3.13 -35.91 12.87
N GLU A 57 -3.82 -36.73 12.12
CA GLU A 57 -3.88 -38.18 12.32
C GLU A 57 -2.55 -38.89 12.07
N GLU A 58 -1.73 -38.39 11.12
CA GLU A 58 -0.38 -38.91 10.85
C GLU A 58 0.50 -38.74 12.09
N TYR A 59 0.55 -37.55 12.66
CA TYR A 59 1.33 -37.26 13.87
C TYR A 59 0.77 -37.97 15.12
N ALA A 60 -0.55 -38.07 15.26
CA ALA A 60 -1.15 -38.81 16.39
C ALA A 60 -0.80 -40.30 16.37
N ARG A 61 -0.71 -40.93 15.19
CA ARG A 61 -0.26 -42.32 15.05
C ARG A 61 1.22 -42.47 15.42
N GLN A 62 2.06 -41.48 15.09
CA GLN A 62 3.49 -41.51 15.41
C GLN A 62 3.75 -41.25 16.89
N TYR A 63 2.94 -40.44 17.56
CA TYR A 63 3.13 -39.98 18.94
C TYR A 63 1.85 -40.18 19.77
N SER A 64 1.29 -41.40 19.73
CA SER A 64 0.00 -41.74 20.32
C SER A 64 -0.12 -41.49 21.83
N ASP A 65 1.01 -41.45 22.54
CA ASP A 65 1.01 -41.14 23.96
C ASP A 65 0.94 -39.63 24.28
N ASN A 66 1.21 -38.78 23.31
CA ASN A 66 1.36 -37.33 23.52
C ASN A 66 0.37 -36.49 22.73
N ILE A 67 -0.07 -36.99 21.56
CA ILE A 67 -0.96 -36.23 20.65
C ILE A 67 -2.38 -36.80 20.75
N VAL A 68 -3.32 -35.91 20.99
CA VAL A 68 -4.76 -36.18 20.95
C VAL A 68 -5.35 -35.39 19.78
N VAL A 69 -6.05 -36.07 18.89
CA VAL A 69 -6.80 -35.44 17.80
C VAL A 69 -8.29 -35.50 18.11
N VAL A 70 -8.95 -34.37 17.94
CA VAL A 70 -10.40 -34.24 18.08
C VAL A 70 -10.94 -33.67 16.76
N HIS A 71 -11.87 -34.39 16.14
CA HIS A 71 -12.56 -33.91 14.94
C HIS A 71 -13.97 -33.42 15.34
N LYS A 72 -14.34 -32.24 14.85
CA LYS A 72 -15.67 -31.68 15.06
C LYS A 72 -16.15 -30.93 13.80
N GLU A 73 -17.46 -30.66 13.73
CA GLU A 73 -17.98 -29.72 12.74
C GLU A 73 -17.44 -28.30 13.00
N ASN A 74 -17.26 -27.50 11.95
CA ASN A 74 -16.75 -26.16 12.07
C ASN A 74 -17.64 -25.28 12.96
N GLY A 75 -17.06 -24.81 14.05
CA GLY A 75 -17.69 -23.91 15.02
C GLY A 75 -16.83 -22.66 15.34
N GLY A 76 -15.68 -22.52 14.67
CA GLY A 76 -14.74 -21.42 14.87
C GLY A 76 -13.74 -21.67 15.98
N VAL A 77 -12.74 -20.77 16.07
CA VAL A 77 -11.56 -20.91 16.95
C VAL A 77 -11.91 -21.02 18.43
N SER A 78 -12.93 -20.27 18.91
CA SER A 78 -13.42 -20.35 20.30
C SER A 78 -13.98 -21.74 20.62
N SER A 79 -14.84 -22.26 19.74
CA SER A 79 -15.43 -23.59 19.88
C SER A 79 -14.39 -24.70 19.88
N ALA A 80 -13.38 -24.60 19.00
CA ALA A 80 -12.26 -25.54 18.94
C ALA A 80 -11.39 -25.48 20.22
N ARG A 81 -11.08 -24.28 20.73
CA ARG A 81 -10.32 -24.13 21.97
C ARG A 81 -11.11 -24.64 23.18
N ASN A 82 -12.43 -24.40 23.26
CA ASN A 82 -13.29 -24.90 24.30
C ASN A 82 -13.31 -26.43 24.30
N GLU A 83 -13.45 -27.05 23.13
CA GLU A 83 -13.41 -28.52 23.00
C GLU A 83 -12.03 -29.05 23.42
N GLY A 84 -10.96 -28.44 23.00
CA GLY A 84 -9.60 -28.85 23.38
C GLY A 84 -9.38 -28.83 24.90
N LEU A 85 -9.93 -27.85 25.61
CA LEU A 85 -9.84 -27.75 27.08
C LEU A 85 -10.44 -28.94 27.81
N LEU A 86 -11.44 -29.60 27.25
CA LEU A 86 -12.06 -30.80 27.86
C LEU A 86 -11.09 -31.99 27.90
N HIS A 87 -10.11 -32.03 27.04
CA HIS A 87 -9.11 -33.08 26.89
C HIS A 87 -7.80 -32.83 27.66
N VAL A 88 -7.63 -31.64 28.27
CA VAL A 88 -6.38 -31.26 28.97
C VAL A 88 -6.13 -32.11 30.20
N ARG A 89 -4.94 -32.75 30.25
CA ARG A 89 -4.44 -33.60 31.38
C ARG A 89 -3.18 -33.03 31.98
N SER A 90 -3.10 -31.72 32.10
CA SER A 90 -1.97 -31.02 32.70
C SER A 90 -2.46 -29.87 33.58
N ARG A 91 -1.56 -29.38 34.44
CA ARG A 91 -1.85 -28.24 35.32
C ARG A 91 -1.75 -26.90 34.57
N TYR A 92 -0.98 -26.84 33.49
CA TYR A 92 -0.73 -25.63 32.71
C TYR A 92 -1.08 -25.83 31.24
N VAL A 93 -1.67 -24.83 30.63
CA VAL A 93 -2.14 -24.84 29.25
C VAL A 93 -1.59 -23.68 28.46
N ASN A 94 -1.19 -23.96 27.24
CA ASN A 94 -0.87 -22.97 26.20
C ASN A 94 -1.82 -23.18 25.01
N PHE A 95 -2.07 -22.13 24.23
CA PHE A 95 -2.87 -22.18 23.01
C PHE A 95 -2.02 -21.68 21.84
N THR A 96 -1.41 -22.57 21.11
CA THR A 96 -0.60 -22.21 19.94
C THR A 96 -1.47 -22.23 18.69
N ASP A 97 -1.39 -21.18 17.85
CA ASP A 97 -2.11 -21.14 16.58
C ASP A 97 -1.44 -22.06 15.55
N ALA A 98 -2.22 -22.68 14.68
CA ALA A 98 -1.77 -23.79 13.81
C ALA A 98 -0.80 -23.37 12.67
N ASP A 99 -0.61 -22.07 12.44
CA ASP A 99 0.31 -21.50 11.45
C ASP A 99 1.56 -20.84 12.07
N ASP A 100 1.65 -20.81 13.41
CA ASP A 100 2.73 -20.18 14.16
C ASP A 100 3.70 -21.22 14.74
N MET A 101 4.72 -20.79 15.47
CA MET A 101 5.68 -21.68 16.11
C MET A 101 6.09 -21.16 17.50
N LEU A 102 6.59 -22.05 18.34
CA LEU A 102 7.27 -21.69 19.58
C LEU A 102 8.79 -21.84 19.41
N GLN A 103 9.56 -20.92 19.98
CA GLN A 103 11.01 -21.11 20.12
C GLN A 103 11.29 -22.33 21.00
N GLU A 104 12.35 -23.10 20.71
CA GLU A 104 12.64 -24.41 21.34
C GLU A 104 12.61 -24.41 22.88
N ASN A 105 12.98 -23.32 23.53
CA ASN A 105 13.01 -23.21 24.99
C ASN A 105 11.75 -22.55 25.59
N ALA A 106 10.71 -22.30 24.81
CA ALA A 106 9.56 -21.48 25.23
C ALA A 106 8.76 -22.14 26.35
N LEU A 107 8.32 -23.37 26.15
CA LEU A 107 7.54 -24.08 27.16
C LEU A 107 8.33 -24.37 28.44
N GLN A 108 9.62 -24.69 28.33
CA GLN A 108 10.47 -24.89 29.52
C GLN A 108 10.59 -23.60 30.32
N SER A 109 10.91 -22.47 29.65
CA SER A 109 11.13 -21.20 30.35
C SER A 109 9.83 -20.69 31.01
N MET A 110 8.70 -20.80 30.31
CA MET A 110 7.39 -20.44 30.89
C MET A 110 6.98 -21.35 32.04
N TYR A 111 7.18 -22.66 31.90
CA TYR A 111 6.84 -23.66 32.96
C TYR A 111 7.62 -23.41 34.24
N ASP A 112 8.94 -23.24 34.12
CA ASP A 112 9.80 -23.02 35.29
C ASP A 112 9.46 -21.72 36.01
N PHE A 113 9.21 -20.64 35.21
CA PHE A 113 8.85 -19.35 35.75
C PHE A 113 7.48 -19.38 36.44
N LEU A 114 6.47 -19.96 35.79
CA LEU A 114 5.12 -20.01 36.35
C LEU A 114 5.05 -20.90 37.59
N LYS A 115 5.72 -22.03 37.55
CA LYS A 115 5.82 -22.94 38.70
C LYS A 115 6.51 -22.30 39.91
N GLN A 116 7.58 -21.53 39.68
CA GLN A 116 8.32 -20.84 40.77
C GLN A 116 7.46 -19.73 41.39
N ASN A 117 6.56 -19.12 40.65
CA ASN A 117 5.74 -17.98 41.08
C ASN A 117 4.25 -18.31 41.20
N GLU A 118 3.93 -19.59 41.42
CA GLU A 118 2.58 -20.11 41.31
C GLU A 118 1.57 -19.45 42.26
N ASP A 119 2.00 -19.08 43.46
CA ASP A 119 1.15 -18.39 44.42
C ASP A 119 0.84 -16.95 44.04
N LEU A 120 1.72 -16.31 43.27
CA LEU A 120 1.65 -14.90 42.92
C LEU A 120 0.90 -14.64 41.65
N ILE A 121 0.97 -15.54 40.65
CA ILE A 121 0.44 -15.35 39.30
C ILE A 121 -0.34 -16.55 38.81
N ASP A 122 -1.24 -16.34 37.88
CA ASP A 122 -2.01 -17.40 37.22
C ASP A 122 -1.56 -17.67 35.78
N LEU A 123 -0.82 -16.72 35.20
CA LEU A 123 -0.28 -16.83 33.86
C LEU A 123 1.07 -16.12 33.72
N CYS A 124 1.85 -16.55 32.73
CA CYS A 124 3.05 -15.85 32.29
C CYS A 124 3.04 -15.74 30.76
N VAL A 125 3.77 -14.72 30.25
CA VAL A 125 3.77 -14.32 28.82
C VAL A 125 5.18 -14.24 28.27
N ILE A 126 5.35 -14.49 26.98
CA ILE A 126 6.59 -14.37 26.20
C ILE A 126 6.47 -13.34 25.09
N PRO A 127 7.58 -12.73 24.60
CA PRO A 127 7.57 -11.79 23.49
C PRO A 127 7.20 -12.45 22.15
N ILE A 128 6.72 -11.62 21.21
CA ILE A 128 6.39 -12.02 19.82
C ILE A 128 7.50 -11.58 18.89
N HIS A 129 7.99 -12.51 18.07
CA HIS A 129 8.84 -12.22 16.92
C HIS A 129 8.14 -12.60 15.63
N PHE A 130 8.14 -11.67 14.65
CA PHE A 130 7.55 -11.93 13.34
C PHE A 130 8.53 -12.69 12.45
N PHE A 131 7.99 -13.62 11.65
CA PHE A 131 8.74 -14.33 10.60
C PHE A 131 7.85 -14.57 9.36
N GLY A 132 8.43 -15.09 8.27
CA GLY A 132 7.74 -15.28 7.00
C GLY A 132 7.87 -14.05 6.09
N ALA A 133 6.76 -13.54 5.55
CA ALA A 133 6.77 -12.40 4.62
C ALA A 133 7.34 -11.10 5.23
N ARG A 134 7.32 -10.98 6.53
CA ARG A 134 7.92 -9.87 7.28
C ARG A 134 8.59 -10.41 8.52
N SER A 135 9.81 -9.97 8.81
CA SER A 135 10.54 -10.26 10.04
C SER A 135 10.63 -9.02 10.94
N GLY A 136 10.84 -9.23 12.22
CA GLY A 136 11.05 -8.17 13.20
C GLY A 136 10.36 -8.43 14.54
N GLU A 137 10.41 -7.47 15.42
CA GLU A 137 9.80 -7.53 16.75
C GLU A 137 8.44 -6.86 16.79
N ASN A 138 7.59 -7.33 17.72
CA ASN A 138 6.33 -6.65 18.01
C ASN A 138 6.60 -5.37 18.80
N ALA A 139 5.88 -4.30 18.48
CA ALA A 139 6.02 -3.01 19.16
C ALA A 139 5.79 -3.09 20.68
N LEU A 140 5.00 -4.06 21.13
CA LEU A 140 4.72 -4.25 22.56
C LEU A 140 5.82 -5.02 23.30
N ASN A 141 6.92 -5.42 22.65
CA ASN A 141 8.01 -6.15 23.30
C ASN A 141 8.80 -5.29 24.30
N TYR A 142 8.59 -3.97 24.36
CA TYR A 142 9.17 -3.12 25.41
C TYR A 142 8.88 -3.63 26.84
N ARG A 143 7.79 -4.40 27.03
CA ARG A 143 7.41 -5.01 28.32
C ARG A 143 8.47 -5.97 28.87
N PHE A 144 9.28 -6.52 27.99
CA PHE A 144 10.30 -7.54 28.32
C PHE A 144 11.70 -6.95 28.53
N GLU A 145 11.94 -5.67 28.26
CA GLU A 145 13.26 -5.02 28.37
C GLU A 145 13.88 -5.10 29.78
N LYS A 146 13.04 -5.16 30.81
CA LYS A 146 13.49 -5.31 32.20
C LYS A 146 13.78 -6.75 32.61
N GLY A 147 13.76 -7.71 31.66
CA GLY A 147 13.99 -9.15 31.93
C GLY A 147 12.77 -9.86 32.54
N SER A 148 12.97 -11.13 32.89
CA SER A 148 11.92 -11.98 33.49
C SER A 148 11.56 -11.51 34.89
N ARG A 149 10.27 -11.28 35.16
CA ARG A 149 9.78 -10.80 36.45
C ARG A 149 8.28 -11.00 36.62
N VAL A 150 7.80 -10.94 37.84
CA VAL A 150 6.38 -10.77 38.15
C VAL A 150 6.07 -9.30 38.09
N VAL A 151 5.04 -8.94 37.32
CA VAL A 151 4.56 -7.58 37.11
C VAL A 151 3.27 -7.39 37.90
N ASP A 152 3.23 -6.37 38.75
CA ASP A 152 2.01 -5.86 39.37
C ASP A 152 1.35 -4.85 38.42
N LEU A 153 0.21 -5.20 37.87
CA LEU A 153 -0.48 -4.39 36.86
C LEU A 153 -1.04 -3.08 37.39
N ASN A 154 -1.15 -2.92 38.71
CA ASN A 154 -1.51 -1.64 39.31
C ASN A 154 -0.33 -0.64 39.34
N GLN A 155 0.90 -1.15 39.22
CA GLN A 155 2.13 -0.32 39.17
C GLN A 155 2.63 -0.13 37.74
N GLU A 156 2.67 -1.22 36.94
CA GLU A 156 3.05 -1.21 35.51
C GLU A 156 1.79 -1.40 34.63
N TYR A 157 0.85 -0.45 34.70
CA TYR A 157 -0.47 -0.54 34.02
C TYR A 157 -0.38 -0.59 32.49
N ASP A 158 0.76 -0.24 31.91
CA ASP A 158 1.05 -0.33 30.47
C ASP A 158 1.55 -1.71 30.02
N CYS A 159 1.66 -2.68 30.95
CA CYS A 159 2.04 -4.05 30.63
C CYS A 159 0.83 -4.87 30.12
N MET A 160 0.38 -4.55 28.92
CA MET A 160 -0.80 -5.17 28.31
C MET A 160 -0.54 -6.58 27.79
N GLN A 161 -1.58 -7.42 27.76
CA GLN A 161 -1.57 -8.72 27.10
C GLN A 161 -2.89 -8.94 26.34
N PHE A 162 -2.80 -9.46 25.11
CA PHE A 162 -3.94 -9.66 24.23
C PHE A 162 -4.05 -11.10 23.71
N SER A 163 -2.94 -11.73 23.33
CA SER A 163 -2.98 -13.02 22.68
C SER A 163 -2.83 -14.16 23.71
N VAL A 164 -3.71 -15.12 23.64
CA VAL A 164 -3.62 -16.35 24.42
C VAL A 164 -2.46 -17.27 23.95
N SER A 165 -2.02 -17.11 22.69
CA SER A 165 -0.99 -17.97 22.10
C SER A 165 0.38 -17.76 22.75
N THR A 166 0.65 -16.55 23.27
CA THR A 166 1.89 -16.20 23.95
C THR A 166 1.87 -16.48 25.44
N VAL A 167 0.81 -17.11 25.96
CA VAL A 167 0.55 -17.28 27.39
C VAL A 167 0.66 -18.75 27.79
N LEU A 168 1.32 -19.02 28.91
CA LEU A 168 1.12 -20.25 29.67
C LEU A 168 0.27 -19.92 30.90
N VAL A 169 -0.87 -20.61 31.06
CA VAL A 169 -1.87 -20.30 32.06
C VAL A 169 -2.23 -21.56 32.88
N LYS A 170 -2.61 -21.37 34.14
CA LYS A 170 -3.13 -22.46 34.95
C LYS A 170 -4.47 -22.96 34.42
N ARG A 171 -4.63 -24.30 34.31
CA ARG A 171 -5.88 -24.89 33.84
C ARG A 171 -7.09 -24.48 34.70
N ASP A 172 -6.89 -24.30 35.99
CA ASP A 172 -7.98 -23.97 36.94
C ASP A 172 -8.65 -22.62 36.61
N CYS A 173 -7.96 -21.73 35.88
CA CYS A 173 -8.55 -20.47 35.40
C CYS A 173 -9.74 -20.68 34.45
N PHE A 174 -9.87 -21.87 33.86
CA PHE A 174 -10.95 -22.22 32.91
C PHE A 174 -12.11 -22.98 33.56
N ASN A 175 -12.08 -23.31 34.87
CA ASN A 175 -13.13 -24.07 35.52
C ASN A 175 -14.55 -23.45 35.39
N ASN A 176 -14.61 -22.12 35.34
CA ASN A 176 -15.85 -21.34 35.18
C ASN A 176 -15.77 -20.34 34.04
N ARG A 177 -14.92 -20.56 33.04
CA ARG A 177 -14.70 -19.69 31.89
C ARG A 177 -14.60 -20.53 30.63
N VAL A 178 -15.23 -20.02 29.57
CA VAL A 178 -15.12 -20.54 28.21
C VAL A 178 -14.82 -19.40 27.26
N PHE A 179 -14.17 -19.70 26.16
CA PHE A 179 -14.03 -18.70 25.07
C PHE A 179 -15.40 -18.40 24.50
N ASP A 180 -15.70 -17.13 24.28
CA ASP A 180 -16.98 -16.67 23.74
C ASP A 180 -17.07 -17.05 22.25
N GLU A 181 -17.97 -17.98 21.91
CA GLU A 181 -18.17 -18.49 20.55
C GLU A 181 -18.88 -17.49 19.63
N GLU A 182 -19.53 -16.48 20.19
CA GLU A 182 -20.15 -15.40 19.41
C GLU A 182 -19.18 -14.21 19.16
N LEU A 183 -18.03 -14.19 19.84
CA LEU A 183 -16.97 -13.23 19.63
C LEU A 183 -15.95 -13.79 18.65
N LEU A 184 -16.13 -13.50 17.35
CA LEU A 184 -15.29 -14.05 16.28
C LEU A 184 -13.94 -13.33 16.11
N TYR A 185 -13.65 -12.31 16.91
CA TYR A 185 -12.40 -11.54 16.93
C TYR A 185 -12.15 -10.97 18.31
N ALA A 186 -10.95 -11.16 18.86
CA ALA A 186 -10.50 -10.78 20.21
C ALA A 186 -11.10 -11.62 21.36
N GLU A 187 -11.59 -12.82 21.07
CA GLU A 187 -12.07 -13.81 22.06
C GLU A 187 -10.94 -14.22 23.02
N ASP A 188 -9.73 -14.29 22.51
CA ASP A 188 -8.51 -14.58 23.25
C ASP A 188 -8.10 -13.42 24.17
N ALA A 189 -8.17 -12.20 23.67
CA ALA A 189 -7.87 -10.99 24.44
C ALA A 189 -8.86 -10.80 25.59
N GLN A 190 -10.15 -11.06 25.36
CA GLN A 190 -11.18 -11.05 26.40
C GLN A 190 -10.88 -12.07 27.49
N MET A 191 -10.60 -13.33 27.10
CA MET A 191 -10.30 -14.40 28.04
C MET A 191 -9.07 -14.09 28.91
N VAL A 192 -7.99 -13.66 28.28
CA VAL A 192 -6.76 -13.31 29.00
C VAL A 192 -6.99 -12.16 29.99
N LEU A 193 -7.74 -11.12 29.57
CA LEU A 193 -8.07 -10.00 30.44
C LEU A 193 -8.91 -10.44 31.65
N ASP A 194 -9.91 -11.32 31.45
CA ASP A 194 -10.76 -11.83 32.51
C ASP A 194 -9.96 -12.69 33.54
N ILE A 195 -8.94 -13.43 33.09
CA ILE A 195 -8.03 -14.17 33.98
C ILE A 195 -7.12 -13.19 34.74
N MET A 196 -6.58 -12.16 34.07
CA MET A 196 -5.71 -11.18 34.68
C MET A 196 -6.40 -10.39 35.83
N LEU A 197 -7.73 -10.26 35.80
CA LEU A 197 -8.51 -9.63 36.87
C LEU A 197 -8.49 -10.42 38.18
N ASP A 198 -8.12 -11.70 38.19
CA ASP A 198 -8.13 -12.50 39.41
C ASP A 198 -7.02 -12.06 40.38
N LYS A 199 -5.79 -11.90 39.89
CA LYS A 199 -4.63 -11.55 40.73
C LYS A 199 -4.03 -10.17 40.43
N MET A 200 -4.40 -9.57 39.29
CA MET A 200 -3.82 -8.32 38.78
C MET A 200 -2.28 -8.35 38.72
N ARG A 201 -1.73 -9.53 38.52
CA ARG A 201 -0.30 -9.81 38.37
C ARG A 201 -0.07 -10.82 37.27
N ILE A 202 0.97 -10.59 36.48
CA ILE A 202 1.40 -11.51 35.42
C ILE A 202 2.90 -11.76 35.50
N GLY A 203 3.32 -12.92 34.99
CA GLY A 203 4.73 -13.17 34.75
C GLY A 203 5.13 -12.70 33.36
N VAL A 204 6.21 -11.95 33.22
CA VAL A 204 6.86 -11.73 31.91
C VAL A 204 8.12 -12.57 31.86
N VAL A 205 8.32 -13.34 30.79
CA VAL A 205 9.45 -14.26 30.61
C VAL A 205 10.27 -13.81 29.41
N TYR A 206 11.52 -13.45 29.64
CA TYR A 206 12.47 -13.00 28.62
C TYR A 206 13.46 -14.11 28.24
N GLY A 207 14.05 -14.04 27.05
CA GLY A 207 15.03 -15.00 26.55
C GLY A 207 14.43 -16.17 25.77
N THR A 208 13.14 -16.08 25.48
CA THR A 208 12.41 -16.95 24.55
C THR A 208 11.33 -16.16 23.82
N SER A 209 10.64 -16.75 22.82
CA SER A 209 9.62 -16.04 22.05
C SER A 209 8.60 -16.96 21.41
N TYR A 210 7.46 -16.38 21.14
CA TYR A 210 6.45 -16.86 20.20
C TYR A 210 6.78 -16.35 18.79
N LEU A 211 6.84 -17.23 17.81
CA LEU A 211 7.17 -16.94 16.42
C LEU A 211 5.87 -16.80 15.64
N TYR A 212 5.44 -15.55 15.42
CA TYR A 212 4.21 -15.22 14.71
C TYR A 212 4.46 -15.12 13.21
N ARG A 213 3.78 -15.94 12.42
CA ARG A 213 3.93 -15.98 10.97
C ARG A 213 3.18 -14.84 10.30
N LYS A 214 3.89 -14.04 9.53
CA LYS A 214 3.27 -13.12 8.56
C LYS A 214 3.13 -13.85 7.23
N ARG A 215 1.89 -14.17 6.87
CA ARG A 215 1.59 -14.88 5.62
C ARG A 215 1.79 -13.95 4.43
N GLU A 216 2.33 -14.48 3.32
CA GLU A 216 2.51 -13.71 2.08
C GLU A 216 1.17 -13.27 1.46
N LEU A 217 0.12 -14.03 1.69
CA LEU A 217 -1.20 -13.82 1.11
C LEU A 217 -2.02 -12.73 1.82
N GLY A 218 -1.64 -12.31 3.03
CA GLY A 218 -2.40 -11.33 3.83
C GLY A 218 -3.84 -11.78 4.08
N ASP A 219 -4.04 -13.08 4.33
CA ASP A 219 -5.34 -13.75 4.49
C ASP A 219 -5.59 -14.20 5.93
N SER A 220 -4.76 -13.77 6.87
CA SER A 220 -4.99 -14.06 8.29
C SER A 220 -6.27 -13.39 8.80
N ALA A 221 -6.84 -13.92 9.89
CA ALA A 221 -8.05 -13.36 10.50
C ALA A 221 -7.90 -11.86 10.83
N VAL A 222 -6.69 -11.42 11.22
CA VAL A 222 -6.37 -10.02 11.50
C VAL A 222 -6.35 -9.17 10.22
N ASP A 223 -5.86 -9.73 9.10
CA ASP A 223 -5.73 -8.97 7.84
C ASP A 223 -7.09 -8.69 7.18
N VAL A 224 -8.11 -9.51 7.45
CA VAL A 224 -9.44 -9.40 6.83
C VAL A 224 -10.54 -8.93 7.78
N CYS A 225 -10.23 -8.70 9.05
CA CYS A 225 -11.25 -8.41 10.09
C CYS A 225 -12.07 -7.14 9.77
N GLU A 226 -11.47 -6.10 9.22
CA GLU A 226 -12.15 -4.83 8.91
C GLU A 226 -13.28 -4.96 7.88
N SER A 227 -13.27 -6.01 7.06
CA SER A 227 -14.33 -6.30 6.09
C SER A 227 -15.52 -7.08 6.67
N ARG A 228 -15.50 -7.39 7.98
CA ARG A 228 -16.50 -8.25 8.64
C ARG A 228 -17.30 -7.49 9.69
N ALA A 229 -18.61 -7.61 9.69
CA ALA A 229 -19.50 -6.94 10.66
C ALA A 229 -19.18 -7.28 12.13
N CYS A 230 -18.69 -8.51 12.41
CA CYS A 230 -18.31 -8.94 13.75
C CYS A 230 -17.15 -8.14 14.36
N TYR A 231 -16.34 -7.47 13.54
CA TYR A 231 -15.25 -6.62 13.98
C TYR A 231 -15.69 -5.29 14.61
N TYR A 232 -16.96 -4.93 14.52
CA TYR A 232 -17.53 -3.65 14.95
C TYR A 232 -18.36 -3.78 16.22
N ILE A 233 -19.68 -3.94 16.09
CA ILE A 233 -20.61 -3.96 17.24
C ILE A 233 -20.35 -5.13 18.20
N PRO A 234 -20.20 -6.39 17.72
CA PRO A 234 -19.88 -7.51 18.62
C PRO A 234 -18.58 -7.31 19.38
N TYR A 235 -17.53 -6.84 18.72
CA TYR A 235 -16.25 -6.51 19.36
C TYR A 235 -16.41 -5.46 20.45
N MET A 236 -17.17 -4.37 20.21
CA MET A 236 -17.37 -3.33 21.20
C MET A 236 -18.17 -3.84 22.40
N LYS A 237 -19.25 -4.57 22.15
CA LYS A 237 -20.15 -5.06 23.23
C LYS A 237 -19.53 -6.18 24.04
N ARG A 238 -18.97 -7.20 23.36
CA ARG A 238 -18.52 -8.44 23.99
C ARG A 238 -17.07 -8.39 24.50
N TYR A 239 -16.23 -7.52 23.95
CA TYR A 239 -14.87 -7.36 24.42
C TYR A 239 -14.65 -6.05 25.19
N ILE A 240 -14.73 -4.89 24.54
CA ILE A 240 -14.33 -3.61 25.17
C ILE A 240 -15.27 -3.24 26.35
N LEU A 241 -16.56 -3.13 26.09
CA LEU A 241 -17.53 -2.76 27.13
C LEU A 241 -17.69 -3.86 28.19
N HIS A 242 -17.70 -5.13 27.76
CA HIS A 242 -17.68 -6.27 28.69
C HIS A 242 -16.49 -6.18 29.66
N SER A 243 -15.29 -5.91 29.16
CA SER A 243 -14.08 -5.81 29.99
C SER A 243 -14.18 -4.68 31.03
N ILE A 244 -14.71 -3.52 30.62
CA ILE A 244 -14.95 -2.37 31.50
C ILE A 244 -16.01 -2.71 32.56
N GLU A 245 -17.14 -3.29 32.15
CA GLU A 245 -18.24 -3.64 33.03
C GLU A 245 -17.87 -4.79 34.00
N ASN A 246 -17.15 -5.82 33.51
CA ASN A 246 -16.68 -6.91 34.35
C ASN A 246 -15.71 -6.42 35.42
N ALA A 247 -14.78 -5.52 35.07
CA ALA A 247 -13.89 -4.90 36.04
C ALA A 247 -14.67 -4.07 37.07
N LYS A 248 -15.63 -3.23 36.65
CA LYS A 248 -16.51 -2.48 37.55
C LYS A 248 -17.29 -3.38 38.50
N ARG A 249 -17.88 -4.46 37.97
CA ARG A 249 -18.69 -5.43 38.77
C ARG A 249 -17.84 -6.12 39.82
N ARG A 250 -16.60 -6.51 39.50
CA ARG A 250 -15.72 -7.28 40.39
C ARG A 250 -15.00 -6.42 41.43
N MET A 251 -14.63 -5.19 41.05
CA MET A 251 -13.74 -4.33 41.84
C MET A 251 -14.38 -3.03 42.31
N GLY A 252 -15.55 -2.67 41.81
CA GLY A 252 -16.18 -1.38 42.07
C GLY A 252 -15.66 -0.19 41.25
N PHE A 253 -14.58 -0.41 40.48
CA PHE A 253 -13.96 0.60 39.60
C PHE A 253 -13.26 -0.10 38.43
N VAL A 254 -12.82 0.66 37.44
CA VAL A 254 -12.03 0.14 36.30
C VAL A 254 -10.54 0.37 36.58
N PRO A 255 -9.73 -0.70 36.80
CA PRO A 255 -8.29 -0.55 37.05
C PRO A 255 -7.57 0.13 35.87
N GLN A 256 -6.51 0.88 36.14
CA GLN A 256 -5.77 1.64 35.13
C GLN A 256 -5.25 0.77 33.97
N TRP A 257 -4.82 -0.46 34.25
CA TRP A 257 -4.36 -1.37 33.23
C TRP A 257 -5.48 -1.87 32.29
N VAL A 258 -6.71 -2.01 32.81
CA VAL A 258 -7.90 -2.33 31.99
C VAL A 258 -8.22 -1.14 31.09
N GLN A 259 -8.26 0.07 31.68
CA GLN A 259 -8.46 1.31 30.91
C GLN A 259 -7.41 1.48 29.80
N TYR A 260 -6.13 1.25 30.13
CA TYR A 260 -5.01 1.35 29.19
C TYR A 260 -5.17 0.33 28.05
N THR A 261 -5.49 -0.93 28.39
CA THR A 261 -5.73 -2.01 27.43
C THR A 261 -6.89 -1.68 26.49
N CYS A 262 -8.04 -1.27 27.05
CA CYS A 262 -9.19 -0.87 26.22
C CYS A 262 -8.89 0.32 25.33
N MET A 263 -8.22 1.38 25.84
CA MET A 263 -7.90 2.56 25.05
C MET A 263 -6.88 2.27 23.96
N HIS A 264 -5.90 1.40 24.22
CA HIS A 264 -4.96 0.94 23.19
C HIS A 264 -5.67 0.20 22.05
N ASN A 265 -6.72 -0.56 22.32
CA ASN A 265 -7.55 -1.19 21.27
C ASN A 265 -8.45 -0.19 20.56
N LEU A 266 -9.03 0.77 21.31
CA LEU A 266 -9.91 1.80 20.75
C LEU A 266 -9.18 2.74 19.79
N HIS A 267 -7.88 3.04 20.02
CA HIS A 267 -7.17 3.96 19.13
C HIS A 267 -7.11 3.47 17.68
N TRP A 268 -7.05 2.15 17.45
CA TRP A 268 -7.10 1.58 16.10
C TRP A 268 -8.43 1.85 15.41
N ARG A 269 -9.54 1.88 16.19
CA ARG A 269 -10.87 2.25 15.70
C ARG A 269 -10.94 3.73 15.34
N LEU A 270 -10.35 4.60 16.16
CA LEU A 270 -10.29 6.03 15.88
C LEU A 270 -9.44 6.35 14.64
N LYS A 271 -8.42 5.53 14.37
CA LYS A 271 -7.50 5.68 13.24
C LYS A 271 -8.07 5.18 11.91
N GLN A 272 -9.06 4.29 11.95
CA GLN A 272 -9.62 3.67 10.75
C GLN A 272 -10.30 4.72 9.85
N TYR A 273 -9.99 4.67 8.54
CA TYR A 273 -10.62 5.51 7.54
C TYR A 273 -10.84 4.72 6.23
N PRO A 274 -12.09 4.64 5.69
CA PRO A 274 -13.31 5.12 6.36
C PRO A 274 -13.54 4.43 7.69
N PHE A 275 -14.25 5.07 8.64
CA PHE A 275 -14.49 4.56 9.99
C PHE A 275 -15.19 3.19 9.98
N VAL A 276 -16.08 2.99 9.02
CA VAL A 276 -16.62 1.69 8.63
C VAL A 276 -16.55 1.60 7.10
N PRO A 277 -15.95 0.55 6.53
CA PRO A 277 -15.94 0.37 5.09
C PRO A 277 -17.37 0.26 4.53
N PRO A 278 -17.63 0.83 3.34
CA PRO A 278 -18.96 0.79 2.72
C PRO A 278 -19.52 -0.64 2.59
N GLY A 279 -20.77 -0.84 2.97
CA GLY A 279 -21.48 -2.12 2.83
C GLY A 279 -21.22 -3.14 3.94
N VAL A 280 -20.38 -2.84 4.93
CA VAL A 280 -20.11 -3.74 6.07
C VAL A 280 -21.19 -3.63 7.15
N LEU A 281 -21.64 -2.42 7.44
CA LEU A 281 -22.73 -2.14 8.38
C LEU A 281 -23.83 -1.33 7.69
N THR A 282 -25.05 -1.46 8.18
CA THR A 282 -26.14 -0.54 7.85
C THR A 282 -25.90 0.84 8.51
N LYS A 283 -26.58 1.88 8.05
CA LYS A 283 -26.47 3.22 8.65
C LYS A 283 -26.89 3.28 10.13
N GLU A 284 -27.83 2.45 10.52
CA GLU A 284 -28.27 2.32 11.91
C GLU A 284 -27.19 1.66 12.76
N GLU A 285 -26.61 0.57 12.29
CA GLU A 285 -25.51 -0.14 12.94
C GLU A 285 -24.24 0.73 13.04
N GLU A 286 -23.94 1.52 12.01
CA GLU A 286 -22.82 2.47 12.05
C GLU A 286 -23.01 3.54 13.13
N ARG A 287 -24.24 4.07 13.29
CA ARG A 287 -24.56 5.01 14.36
C ARG A 287 -24.46 4.37 15.74
N GLU A 288 -24.92 3.14 15.88
CA GLU A 288 -24.77 2.37 17.11
C GLU A 288 -23.30 2.14 17.43
N TYR A 289 -22.52 1.66 16.48
CA TYR A 289 -21.07 1.46 16.65
C TYR A 289 -20.36 2.73 17.12
N ARG A 290 -20.64 3.87 16.47
CA ARG A 290 -20.09 5.18 16.86
C ARG A 290 -20.42 5.54 18.31
N LYS A 291 -21.66 5.31 18.77
CA LYS A 291 -22.07 5.52 20.16
C LYS A 291 -21.32 4.61 21.13
N LEU A 292 -21.15 3.32 20.80
CA LEU A 292 -20.43 2.37 21.64
C LEU A 292 -18.96 2.75 21.82
N VAL A 293 -18.29 3.23 20.74
CA VAL A 293 -16.91 3.72 20.82
C VAL A 293 -16.80 4.93 21.74
N VAL A 294 -17.69 5.91 21.59
CA VAL A 294 -17.71 7.10 22.47
C VAL A 294 -18.04 6.70 23.93
N GLN A 295 -19.02 5.82 24.14
CA GLN A 295 -19.37 5.31 25.46
C GLN A 295 -18.15 4.68 26.17
N ALA A 296 -17.42 3.82 25.48
CA ALA A 296 -16.25 3.17 26.07
C ALA A 296 -15.16 4.19 26.48
N ILE A 297 -14.98 5.25 25.71
CA ILE A 297 -14.00 6.31 26.01
C ILE A 297 -14.40 7.11 27.26
N GLN A 298 -15.69 7.30 27.56
CA GLN A 298 -16.13 8.02 28.78
C GLN A 298 -15.62 7.37 30.06
N ASP A 299 -15.50 6.04 30.08
CA ASP A 299 -15.08 5.25 31.25
C ASP A 299 -13.55 5.19 31.44
N ILE A 300 -12.77 5.85 30.59
CA ILE A 300 -11.30 5.84 30.61
C ILE A 300 -10.77 7.17 31.14
N ASP A 301 -9.90 7.15 32.13
CA ASP A 301 -9.33 8.35 32.72
C ASP A 301 -8.51 9.15 31.71
N ASN A 302 -8.60 10.48 31.79
CA ASN A 302 -7.86 11.38 30.91
C ASN A 302 -6.35 11.18 30.98
N THR A 303 -5.82 10.87 32.16
CA THR A 303 -4.40 10.61 32.40
C THR A 303 -3.94 9.31 31.69
N ILE A 304 -4.81 8.32 31.62
CA ILE A 304 -4.54 7.06 30.90
C ILE A 304 -4.51 7.33 29.40
N ILE A 305 -5.48 8.07 28.85
CA ILE A 305 -5.46 8.46 27.44
C ILE A 305 -4.17 9.20 27.07
N ALA A 306 -3.75 10.16 27.89
CA ALA A 306 -2.54 10.94 27.68
C ALA A 306 -1.27 10.08 27.77
N SER A 307 -1.24 9.05 28.63
CA SER A 307 -0.06 8.22 28.91
C SER A 307 0.22 7.12 27.86
N LEU A 308 -0.71 6.86 26.93
CA LEU A 308 -0.55 5.80 25.94
C LEU A 308 0.80 5.90 25.21
N LYS A 309 1.55 4.80 25.16
CA LYS A 309 2.74 4.65 24.33
C LYS A 309 2.34 4.25 22.91
N ASP A 310 3.18 4.56 21.93
CA ASP A 310 3.00 4.17 20.52
C ASP A 310 1.67 4.60 19.88
N VAL A 311 0.98 5.56 20.49
CA VAL A 311 -0.22 6.21 19.93
C VAL A 311 0.11 7.65 19.58
N GLU A 312 -0.13 8.01 18.33
CA GLU A 312 0.09 9.37 17.85
C GLU A 312 -0.72 10.38 18.70
N ILE A 313 -0.07 11.47 19.06
CA ILE A 313 -0.64 12.49 19.97
C ILE A 313 -1.97 13.07 19.47
N SER A 314 -2.17 13.13 18.15
CA SER A 314 -3.43 13.54 17.51
C SER A 314 -4.62 12.66 17.93
N TYR A 315 -4.45 11.34 17.98
CA TYR A 315 -5.52 10.42 18.39
C TYR A 315 -5.77 10.45 19.90
N LYS A 316 -4.75 10.72 20.71
CA LYS A 316 -4.94 11.00 22.15
C LYS A 316 -5.78 12.24 22.34
N MET A 317 -5.47 13.33 21.61
CA MET A 317 -6.25 14.55 21.60
C MET A 317 -7.68 14.31 21.15
N ALA A 318 -7.88 13.54 20.05
CA ALA A 318 -9.20 13.20 19.57
C ALA A 318 -10.01 12.45 20.63
N ALA A 319 -9.43 11.43 21.26
CA ALA A 319 -10.10 10.67 22.32
C ALA A 319 -10.50 11.57 23.51
N LEU A 320 -9.62 12.49 23.92
CA LEU A 320 -9.94 13.45 24.97
C LEU A 320 -11.08 14.39 24.56
N LEU A 321 -11.12 14.85 23.31
CA LEU A 321 -12.17 15.72 22.78
C LEU A 321 -13.54 15.02 22.63
N LEU A 322 -13.55 13.70 22.52
CA LEU A 322 -14.80 12.91 22.52
C LEU A 322 -15.43 12.81 23.91
N LYS A 323 -14.73 13.18 24.98
CA LYS A 323 -15.28 13.21 26.33
C LYS A 323 -15.98 14.56 26.59
N GLU A 324 -17.22 14.50 27.02
CA GLU A 324 -18.04 15.68 27.27
C GLU A 324 -17.41 16.66 28.28
N GLU A 325 -16.77 16.15 29.34
CA GLU A 325 -16.10 16.93 30.37
C GLU A 325 -14.93 17.78 29.85
N ASN A 326 -14.33 17.43 28.73
CA ASN A 326 -13.14 18.10 28.17
C ASN A 326 -13.50 19.18 27.15
N SER A 327 -14.70 19.17 26.59
CA SER A 327 -15.09 20.11 25.54
C SER A 327 -15.02 21.58 26.03
N SER A 328 -15.35 21.84 27.30
CA SER A 328 -15.23 23.16 27.94
C SER A 328 -13.81 23.50 28.40
N ARG A 329 -12.88 22.55 28.41
CA ARG A 329 -11.48 22.76 28.85
C ARG A 329 -10.50 22.93 27.68
N LYS A 330 -11.02 22.94 26.46
CA LYS A 330 -10.23 23.14 25.24
C LYS A 330 -9.88 24.61 25.08
N GLU A 331 -8.59 24.92 24.93
CA GLU A 331 -8.07 26.26 24.69
C GLU A 331 -7.11 26.28 23.51
N ILE A 332 -7.15 27.34 22.71
CA ILE A 332 -6.17 27.65 21.68
C ILE A 332 -5.26 28.76 22.19
N ILE A 333 -3.99 28.43 22.37
CA ILE A 333 -2.97 29.37 22.86
C ILE A 333 -2.10 29.79 21.68
N VAL A 334 -2.03 31.08 21.44
CA VAL A 334 -1.20 31.69 20.37
C VAL A 334 -0.08 32.48 21.05
N GLU A 335 1.15 32.10 20.78
CA GLU A 335 2.37 32.77 21.24
C GLU A 335 3.24 33.14 20.02
N THR A 336 4.28 33.93 20.22
CA THR A 336 5.15 34.41 19.13
C THR A 336 5.82 33.29 18.31
N ASP A 337 5.97 32.10 18.90
CA ASP A 337 6.69 31.00 18.27
C ASP A 337 5.97 29.63 18.44
N SER A 338 4.69 29.65 18.85
CA SER A 338 3.92 28.45 19.15
C SER A 338 2.42 28.71 18.93
N LEU A 339 1.76 27.71 18.31
CA LEU A 339 0.31 27.66 18.17
C LEU A 339 -0.15 26.31 18.72
N ARG A 340 -0.72 26.35 19.93
CA ARG A 340 -1.05 25.13 20.67
C ARG A 340 -2.54 24.95 20.85
N MET A 341 -2.98 23.70 20.74
CA MET A 341 -4.25 23.26 21.28
C MET A 341 -3.98 22.53 22.59
N VAL A 342 -4.67 22.93 23.65
CA VAL A 342 -4.46 22.45 25.01
C VAL A 342 -5.80 21.96 25.56
N ILE A 343 -5.79 20.85 26.29
CA ILE A 343 -6.93 20.39 27.09
C ILE A 343 -6.50 20.45 28.57
N GLY A 344 -6.80 21.57 29.23
CA GLY A 344 -6.41 21.83 30.61
C GLY A 344 -4.92 21.56 30.84
N ASN A 345 -4.58 20.84 31.93
CA ASN A 345 -3.20 20.41 32.20
C ASN A 345 -2.90 18.98 31.71
N ILE A 346 -3.77 18.40 30.86
CA ILE A 346 -3.73 16.99 30.51
C ILE A 346 -2.84 16.77 29.28
N LEU A 347 -3.08 17.51 28.22
CA LEU A 347 -2.39 17.34 26.94
C LEU A 347 -2.27 18.67 26.20
N SER A 348 -1.11 18.93 25.64
CA SER A 348 -0.84 20.05 24.76
C SER A 348 -0.20 19.57 23.46
N ILE A 349 -0.67 20.10 22.35
CA ILE A 349 -0.13 19.81 21.01
C ILE A 349 0.19 21.15 20.33
N ASP A 350 1.42 21.30 19.85
CA ASP A 350 1.83 22.44 19.04
C ASP A 350 1.68 22.11 17.55
N VAL A 351 1.16 23.03 16.76
CA VAL A 351 1.14 22.90 15.31
C VAL A 351 2.55 22.72 14.74
N CYS A 352 3.55 23.30 15.40
CA CYS A 352 4.96 23.16 15.04
C CYS A 352 5.54 21.76 15.33
N ASP A 353 4.81 20.87 16.01
CA ASP A 353 5.18 19.47 16.17
C ASP A 353 4.99 18.66 14.88
N TYR A 354 4.16 19.15 13.96
CA TYR A 354 4.02 18.55 12.64
C TYR A 354 5.08 19.07 11.68
N PHE A 355 5.59 18.17 10.85
CA PHE A 355 6.50 18.54 9.78
C PHE A 355 5.78 19.33 8.69
N THR A 356 6.35 20.47 8.33
CA THR A 356 6.10 21.13 7.05
C THR A 356 7.01 20.51 6.01
N ILE A 357 6.47 20.15 4.85
CA ILE A 357 7.24 19.48 3.81
C ILE A 357 7.35 20.39 2.58
N TYR A 358 8.57 20.71 2.14
CA TYR A 358 8.82 21.26 0.82
C TYR A 358 8.89 20.11 -0.19
N GLU A 359 7.95 20.06 -1.15
CA GLU A 359 7.87 18.95 -2.13
C GLU A 359 8.56 19.26 -3.43
N PHE A 360 8.39 20.50 -3.93
CA PHE A 360 8.90 20.90 -5.23
C PHE A 360 9.50 22.29 -5.21
N LEU A 361 10.56 22.46 -6.00
CA LEU A 361 11.14 23.75 -6.34
C LEU A 361 11.29 23.80 -7.86
N LYS A 362 10.59 24.73 -8.50
CA LYS A 362 10.54 24.85 -9.95
C LYS A 362 11.08 26.22 -10.38
N PHE A 363 11.76 26.26 -11.50
CA PHE A 363 12.25 27.45 -12.13
C PHE A 363 11.59 27.60 -13.49
N SER A 364 10.73 28.60 -13.67
CA SER A 364 10.24 29.04 -14.97
C SER A 364 11.14 30.14 -15.53
N GLU A 365 10.78 30.75 -16.68
CA GLU A 365 11.53 31.87 -17.25
C GLU A 365 11.59 33.04 -16.28
N ASP A 366 10.47 33.43 -15.66
CA ASP A 366 10.35 34.64 -14.84
C ASP A 366 10.17 34.38 -13.35
N GLU A 367 9.91 33.13 -12.92
CA GLU A 367 9.54 32.81 -11.55
C GLU A 367 10.31 31.65 -10.96
N ILE A 368 10.38 31.66 -9.62
CA ILE A 368 10.74 30.51 -8.79
C ILE A 368 9.49 30.11 -8.00
N ILE A 369 9.08 28.87 -8.15
CA ILE A 369 7.87 28.34 -7.53
C ILE A 369 8.27 27.32 -6.47
N LEU A 370 7.84 27.56 -5.24
CA LEU A 370 7.98 26.64 -4.10
C LEU A 370 6.62 26.03 -3.78
N GLU A 371 6.55 24.71 -3.81
CA GLU A 371 5.35 23.96 -3.45
C GLU A 371 5.66 22.99 -2.30
N GLY A 372 4.69 22.77 -1.42
CA GLY A 372 4.79 21.84 -0.31
C GLY A 372 3.46 21.61 0.36
N TYR A 373 3.48 21.06 1.57
CA TYR A 373 2.28 20.98 2.41
C TYR A 373 2.57 21.20 3.88
N VAL A 374 1.56 21.66 4.60
CA VAL A 374 1.53 21.85 6.04
C VAL A 374 0.46 20.97 6.66
N LYS A 375 0.65 20.60 7.93
CA LYS A 375 -0.35 19.88 8.71
C LYS A 375 -0.70 20.69 9.95
N TYR A 376 -2.00 20.78 10.25
CA TYR A 376 -2.51 21.50 11.41
C TYR A 376 -3.89 20.99 11.84
N PHE A 377 -4.30 21.27 13.07
CA PHE A 377 -5.63 20.90 13.52
C PHE A 377 -6.72 21.55 12.70
N ALA A 378 -7.75 20.78 12.34
CA ALA A 378 -8.88 21.26 11.55
C ALA A 378 -9.63 22.43 12.23
N GLU A 379 -9.50 22.58 13.53
CA GLU A 379 -10.09 23.65 14.32
C GLU A 379 -9.37 25.01 14.22
N PHE A 380 -8.18 25.06 13.66
CA PHE A 380 -7.50 26.32 13.35
C PHE A 380 -8.07 26.90 12.05
N HIS A 381 -9.29 27.44 12.17
CA HIS A 381 -9.93 28.13 11.04
C HIS A 381 -9.12 29.38 10.67
N ASP A 382 -9.07 29.71 9.38
CA ASP A 382 -8.39 30.89 8.83
C ASP A 382 -6.87 30.93 9.01
N LEU A 383 -6.24 29.75 9.13
CA LEU A 383 -4.78 29.67 9.17
C LEU A 383 -4.22 29.97 7.77
N GLU A 384 -3.23 30.83 7.71
CA GLU A 384 -2.53 31.21 6.49
C GLU A 384 -1.10 30.67 6.51
N VAL A 385 -0.60 30.30 5.33
CA VAL A 385 0.81 29.99 5.13
C VAL A 385 1.49 31.19 4.48
N VAL A 386 2.53 31.72 5.12
CA VAL A 386 3.24 32.91 4.69
C VAL A 386 4.73 32.63 4.56
N LEU A 387 5.33 32.95 3.41
CA LEU A 387 6.78 32.95 3.26
C LEU A 387 7.30 34.37 3.35
N LYS A 388 8.29 34.57 4.23
CA LYS A 388 9.02 35.83 4.35
C LYS A 388 10.43 35.64 3.88
N GLY A 389 10.85 36.53 2.98
CA GLY A 389 12.22 36.62 2.50
C GLY A 389 12.93 37.78 3.20
N GLU A 390 14.00 37.47 3.91
CA GLU A 390 14.78 38.44 4.67
C GLU A 390 16.16 38.65 4.01
N GLN A 391 16.66 39.89 4.09
CA GLN A 391 18.03 40.20 3.79
C GLN A 391 18.61 41.00 4.99
N GLU A 392 19.71 40.49 5.56
CA GLU A 392 20.32 41.05 6.76
C GLU A 392 19.34 41.28 7.92
N GLY A 393 18.37 40.35 8.06
CA GLY A 393 17.37 40.43 9.13
C GLY A 393 16.17 41.33 8.84
N VAL A 394 16.13 42.00 7.67
CA VAL A 394 15.01 42.85 7.26
C VAL A 394 14.16 42.15 6.22
N VAL A 395 12.84 42.07 6.48
CA VAL A 395 11.89 41.48 5.52
C VAL A 395 11.84 42.35 4.26
N GLN A 396 12.22 41.74 3.12
CA GLN A 396 12.16 42.34 1.78
C GLN A 396 10.93 41.90 1.01
N ILE A 397 10.51 40.65 1.21
CA ILE A 397 9.41 40.01 0.48
C ILE A 397 8.55 39.29 1.49
N GLU A 398 7.24 39.48 1.38
CA GLU A 398 6.24 38.67 2.09
C GLU A 398 5.25 38.15 1.05
N LYS A 399 5.02 36.85 1.02
CA LYS A 399 4.06 36.21 0.12
C LYS A 399 3.15 35.27 0.91
N LYS A 400 1.85 35.48 0.79
CA LYS A 400 0.84 34.54 1.23
C LYS A 400 0.76 33.41 0.20
N ALA A 401 0.75 32.18 0.66
CA ALA A 401 0.62 31.01 -0.18
C ALA A 401 -0.82 30.81 -0.67
N GLU A 402 -0.95 30.31 -1.88
CA GLU A 402 -2.17 29.68 -2.38
C GLU A 402 -2.29 28.29 -1.74
N LEU A 403 -3.42 28.00 -1.07
CA LEU A 403 -3.65 26.72 -0.40
C LEU A 403 -4.56 25.84 -1.23
N THR A 404 -4.26 24.54 -1.22
CA THR A 404 -5.06 23.50 -1.88
C THR A 404 -5.24 22.33 -0.93
N PRO A 405 -6.46 21.89 -0.62
CA PRO A 405 -6.68 20.74 0.25
C PRO A 405 -5.97 19.48 -0.27
N ARG A 406 -5.31 18.76 0.62
CA ARG A 406 -4.57 17.51 0.34
C ARG A 406 -5.15 16.40 1.19
N TRP A 407 -6.24 15.80 0.74
CA TRP A 407 -6.99 14.78 1.49
C TRP A 407 -6.13 13.59 1.93
N GLU A 408 -5.17 13.19 1.10
CA GLU A 408 -4.22 12.11 1.39
C GLU A 408 -3.19 12.47 2.48
N LYS A 409 -3.11 13.72 2.88
CA LYS A 409 -2.27 14.20 4.00
C LYS A 409 -3.08 14.46 5.27
N CYS A 410 -4.41 14.42 5.19
CA CYS A 410 -5.28 14.57 6.34
C CYS A 410 -5.19 13.36 7.28
N ILE A 411 -5.46 13.59 8.55
CA ILE A 411 -5.67 12.54 9.54
C ILE A 411 -7.15 12.62 9.94
N PHE A 412 -7.80 11.47 9.86
CA PHE A 412 -9.22 11.34 10.17
C PHE A 412 -9.42 10.67 11.53
N CYS A 413 -10.48 11.05 12.20
CA CYS A 413 -10.99 10.37 13.39
C CYS A 413 -12.50 10.22 13.24
N MET A 414 -13.00 8.98 13.18
CA MET A 414 -14.42 8.68 12.99
C MET A 414 -15.02 9.49 11.80
N ASP A 415 -14.37 9.43 10.64
CA ASP A 415 -14.65 10.16 9.38
C ASP A 415 -14.55 11.69 9.43
N ASN A 416 -14.32 12.29 10.59
CA ASN A 416 -14.07 13.72 10.67
C ASN A 416 -12.58 14.02 10.46
N VAL A 417 -12.29 15.12 9.77
CA VAL A 417 -10.90 15.59 9.63
C VAL A 417 -10.42 16.11 10.98
N LEU A 418 -9.45 15.43 11.56
CA LEU A 418 -8.79 15.83 12.80
C LEU A 418 -7.61 16.76 12.52
N ILE A 419 -6.75 16.34 11.58
CA ILE A 419 -5.63 17.14 11.11
C ILE A 419 -5.84 17.42 9.63
N LYS A 420 -5.89 18.67 9.25
CA LYS A 420 -5.85 19.10 7.85
C LYS A 420 -4.46 18.95 7.29
N GLY A 421 -4.39 18.51 6.04
CA GLY A 421 -3.21 18.60 5.21
C GLY A 421 -3.51 19.57 4.07
N ASP A 422 -2.91 20.75 4.06
CA ASP A 422 -3.06 21.68 2.95
C ASP A 422 -1.75 21.82 2.19
N GLY A 423 -1.83 21.61 0.89
CA GLY A 423 -0.77 21.97 -0.03
C GLY A 423 -0.66 23.48 -0.13
N PHE A 424 0.56 23.98 -0.22
CA PHE A 424 0.83 25.39 -0.45
C PHE A 424 1.67 25.60 -1.70
N LYS A 425 1.42 26.71 -2.37
CA LYS A 425 2.19 27.16 -3.53
C LYS A 425 2.51 28.63 -3.38
N VAL A 426 3.78 28.98 -3.55
CA VAL A 426 4.26 30.37 -3.55
C VAL A 426 5.12 30.63 -4.79
N CYS A 427 4.82 31.73 -5.48
CA CYS A 427 5.54 32.19 -6.66
C CYS A 427 6.34 33.46 -6.34
N PHE A 428 7.64 33.41 -6.61
CA PHE A 428 8.54 34.57 -6.49
C PHE A 428 8.95 35.00 -7.89
N LYS A 429 8.67 36.25 -8.28
CA LYS A 429 9.23 36.79 -9.52
C LYS A 429 10.74 36.91 -9.36
N LYS A 430 11.50 36.44 -10.36
CA LYS A 430 12.97 36.51 -10.32
C LYS A 430 13.51 37.93 -10.16
N ALA A 431 12.81 38.92 -10.72
CA ALA A 431 13.15 40.33 -10.57
C ALA A 431 13.00 40.87 -9.13
N GLU A 432 12.17 40.23 -8.29
CA GLU A 432 11.98 40.63 -6.89
C GLU A 432 13.06 40.08 -5.95
N ILE A 433 13.83 39.07 -6.40
CA ILE A 433 14.79 38.37 -5.55
C ILE A 433 16.11 39.16 -5.52
N PRO A 434 16.56 39.64 -4.33
CA PRO A 434 17.84 40.33 -4.20
C PRO A 434 19.03 39.37 -4.41
N LYS A 435 20.26 39.87 -4.32
CA LYS A 435 21.47 39.02 -4.47
C LYS A 435 21.50 37.84 -3.51
N SER A 436 20.95 38.00 -2.33
CA SER A 436 20.74 36.90 -1.36
C SER A 436 19.45 37.12 -0.62
N LEU A 437 18.66 36.07 -0.43
CA LEU A 437 17.37 36.08 0.23
C LEU A 437 17.26 34.85 1.14
N ASP A 438 16.94 35.08 2.40
CA ASP A 438 16.70 34.05 3.41
C ASP A 438 15.20 33.83 3.55
N LEU A 439 14.67 32.74 3.00
CA LEU A 439 13.26 32.38 3.07
C LEU A 439 12.97 31.60 4.34
N LYS A 440 11.98 32.08 5.10
CA LYS A 440 11.42 31.43 6.26
C LYS A 440 9.91 31.22 6.05
N LEU A 441 9.39 30.10 6.48
CA LEU A 441 7.97 29.77 6.39
C LEU A 441 7.31 29.99 7.74
N TYR A 442 6.18 30.68 7.72
CA TYR A 442 5.36 30.97 8.88
C TYR A 442 3.94 30.46 8.68
N LEU A 443 3.32 30.04 9.77
CA LEU A 443 1.88 29.89 9.88
C LEU A 443 1.32 31.13 10.54
N ARG A 444 0.38 31.83 9.88
CA ARG A 444 -0.27 33.03 10.41
C ARG A 444 -1.64 32.67 10.92
N TYR A 445 -1.88 32.92 12.21
CA TYR A 445 -3.15 32.69 12.87
C TYR A 445 -3.54 33.89 13.73
N ARG A 446 -4.74 34.43 13.49
CA ARG A 446 -5.23 35.66 14.20
C ARG A 446 -4.21 36.80 14.18
N GLY A 447 -3.53 37.02 13.08
CA GLY A 447 -2.55 38.08 12.90
C GLY A 447 -1.15 37.82 13.51
N CYS A 448 -0.96 36.71 14.22
CA CYS A 448 0.35 36.27 14.73
C CYS A 448 1.07 35.36 13.77
N ASP A 449 2.34 35.60 13.50
CA ASP A 449 3.21 34.78 12.64
C ASP A 449 4.00 33.80 13.51
N ILE A 450 3.77 32.51 13.28
CA ILE A 450 4.42 31.40 13.99
C ILE A 450 5.43 30.74 13.04
N LEU A 451 6.72 30.77 13.38
CA LEU A 451 7.79 30.20 12.58
C LEU A 451 7.70 28.67 12.55
N CYS A 452 7.65 28.08 11.36
CA CYS A 452 7.74 26.63 11.19
C CYS A 452 9.15 26.14 11.52
N LYS A 453 9.30 25.40 12.62
CA LYS A 453 10.59 24.90 13.13
C LYS A 453 10.96 23.50 12.63
N ARG A 454 10.00 22.75 12.09
CA ARG A 454 10.17 21.37 11.57
C ARG A 454 9.87 21.33 10.08
N ILE A 455 10.89 21.64 9.27
CA ILE A 455 10.80 21.56 7.81
C ILE A 455 11.56 20.33 7.34
N ASP A 456 10.93 19.50 6.53
CA ASP A 456 11.57 18.38 5.84
C ASP A 456 11.33 18.48 4.32
N PHE A 457 12.00 17.62 3.56
CA PHE A 457 12.03 17.68 2.12
C PHE A 457 11.40 16.42 1.50
N GLY A 458 10.41 16.65 0.65
CA GLY A 458 9.76 15.61 -0.13
C GLY A 458 10.69 14.89 -1.11
N LYS A 459 10.16 13.87 -1.73
CA LYS A 459 10.89 12.98 -2.65
C LYS A 459 11.62 13.75 -3.78
N PHE A 460 10.97 14.78 -4.32
CA PHE A 460 11.46 15.52 -5.49
C PHE A 460 12.07 16.90 -5.17
N PHE A 461 12.12 17.27 -3.90
CA PHE A 461 12.81 18.50 -3.53
C PHE A 461 14.32 18.34 -3.72
N PRO A 462 15.03 19.34 -4.29
CA PRO A 462 16.43 19.16 -4.69
C PRO A 462 17.43 19.09 -3.54
N LEU A 463 17.05 19.55 -2.35
CA LEU A 463 17.88 19.50 -1.15
C LEU A 463 17.58 18.29 -0.28
N VAL A 464 18.47 17.99 0.67
CA VAL A 464 18.40 16.81 1.54
C VAL A 464 18.77 17.18 2.98
N ASN A 465 17.85 17.06 3.93
CA ASN A 465 18.06 17.43 5.34
C ASN A 465 19.18 16.65 6.02
N ARG A 466 19.33 15.37 5.72
CA ARG A 466 20.37 14.51 6.30
C ARG A 466 21.79 14.78 5.79
N LEU A 467 21.95 15.75 4.84
CA LEU A 467 23.23 16.18 4.28
C LEU A 467 23.41 17.67 4.56
N LYS A 468 24.29 17.98 5.52
CA LYS A 468 24.56 19.36 5.96
C LYS A 468 25.03 20.28 4.81
N ASN A 469 25.75 19.71 3.85
CA ASN A 469 26.29 20.44 2.70
C ASN A 469 25.46 20.25 1.42
N SER A 470 24.18 19.82 1.55
CA SER A 470 23.27 19.75 0.42
C SER A 470 23.06 21.12 -0.22
N TYR A 471 23.07 21.19 -1.55
CA TYR A 471 22.89 22.43 -2.29
C TYR A 471 22.24 22.19 -3.65
N LEU A 472 21.68 23.23 -4.24
CA LEU A 472 21.28 23.27 -5.64
C LEU A 472 21.94 24.50 -6.30
N TYR A 473 22.53 24.30 -7.49
CA TYR A 473 22.90 25.42 -8.38
C TYR A 473 22.21 25.22 -9.71
N HIS A 474 21.21 26.05 -10.01
CA HIS A 474 20.37 25.94 -11.21
C HIS A 474 19.95 27.34 -11.71
N ALA A 475 19.94 27.56 -13.03
CA ALA A 475 19.45 28.77 -13.65
C ALA A 475 20.08 30.07 -13.06
N GLY A 476 21.37 30.04 -12.64
CA GLY A 476 22.07 31.17 -12.02
C GLY A 476 21.79 31.36 -10.52
N TYR A 477 20.90 30.54 -9.91
CA TYR A 477 20.60 30.57 -8.50
C TYR A 477 21.31 29.48 -7.74
N PHE A 478 21.81 29.82 -6.56
CA PHE A 478 22.45 28.91 -5.61
C PHE A 478 21.61 28.81 -4.34
N LEU A 479 21.19 27.61 -3.99
CA LEU A 479 20.32 27.34 -2.86
C LEU A 479 21.02 26.46 -1.85
N THR A 480 20.84 26.82 -0.57
CA THR A 480 21.25 26.01 0.59
C THR A 480 20.17 26.08 1.66
N TYR A 481 20.20 25.15 2.59
CA TYR A 481 19.26 25.10 3.70
C TYR A 481 20.01 24.84 5.01
N SER A 482 19.72 25.65 6.01
CA SER A 482 20.22 25.46 7.37
C SER A 482 19.35 26.19 8.38
N ALA A 483 19.20 25.66 9.57
CA ALA A 483 18.46 26.29 10.67
C ALA A 483 17.05 26.80 10.26
N ASN A 484 16.31 25.98 9.52
CA ASN A 484 14.95 26.29 9.00
C ASN A 484 14.88 27.48 8.02
N VAL A 485 16.03 27.85 7.45
CA VAL A 485 16.14 28.91 6.45
C VAL A 485 16.54 28.32 5.11
N LEU A 486 15.72 28.56 4.09
CA LEU A 486 16.08 28.28 2.68
C LEU A 486 16.71 29.53 2.10
N ARG A 487 18.04 29.51 1.92
CA ARG A 487 18.78 30.62 1.34
C ARG A 487 18.85 30.51 -0.17
N ILE A 488 18.44 31.57 -0.86
CA ILE A 488 18.53 31.73 -2.32
C ILE A 488 19.52 32.84 -2.60
N SER A 489 20.56 32.58 -3.40
CA SER A 489 21.58 33.57 -3.78
C SER A 489 21.77 33.61 -5.29
N GLN A 490 21.97 34.82 -5.84
CA GLN A 490 22.29 35.05 -7.27
C GLN A 490 23.74 35.46 -7.46
N GLY A 491 24.26 35.33 -8.68
CA GLY A 491 25.58 35.79 -9.05
C GLY A 491 26.74 35.11 -8.30
N VAL A 492 26.50 33.92 -7.78
CA VAL A 492 27.48 33.14 -7.03
C VAL A 492 28.58 32.66 -7.98
N SER A 493 29.84 32.81 -7.55
CA SER A 493 31.00 32.43 -8.38
C SER A 493 31.08 30.90 -8.59
N ALA A 494 31.62 30.49 -9.75
CA ALA A 494 31.87 29.09 -10.00
C ALA A 494 32.84 28.46 -8.97
N LYS A 495 33.70 29.26 -8.33
CA LYS A 495 34.59 28.82 -7.24
C LYS A 495 33.78 28.43 -5.98
N THR A 496 32.76 29.22 -5.66
CA THR A 496 31.88 28.94 -4.51
C THR A 496 31.08 27.66 -4.73
N VAL A 497 30.47 27.48 -5.90
CA VAL A 497 29.73 26.26 -6.25
C VAL A 497 30.64 25.02 -6.17
N LYS A 498 31.85 25.12 -6.75
CA LYS A 498 32.85 24.04 -6.69
C LYS A 498 33.32 23.76 -5.26
N GLY A 499 33.44 24.79 -4.43
CA GLY A 499 33.73 24.66 -3.00
C GLY A 499 32.66 23.90 -2.26
N GLN A 500 31.39 24.21 -2.52
CA GLN A 500 30.26 23.51 -1.89
C GLN A 500 30.18 22.04 -2.31
N GLU A 501 30.41 21.73 -3.60
CA GLU A 501 30.46 20.33 -4.06
C GLU A 501 31.58 19.55 -3.33
N LYS A 502 32.77 20.18 -3.14
CA LYS A 502 33.85 19.57 -2.38
C LYS A 502 33.47 19.33 -0.91
N ASN A 503 32.75 20.25 -0.29
CA ASN A 503 32.29 20.09 1.10
C ASN A 503 31.27 18.93 1.21
N LEU A 504 30.32 18.83 0.28
CA LEU A 504 29.40 17.70 0.19
C LEU A 504 30.14 16.38 0.03
N GLN A 505 31.12 16.31 -0.89
CA GLN A 505 31.91 15.08 -1.08
C GLN A 505 32.73 14.72 0.16
N LYS A 506 33.31 15.68 0.88
CA LYS A 506 34.00 15.44 2.16
C LYS A 506 33.06 14.86 3.21
N GLU A 507 31.85 15.40 3.31
CA GLU A 507 30.80 14.89 4.21
C GLU A 507 30.44 13.45 3.87
N LEU A 508 30.24 13.11 2.59
CA LEU A 508 29.94 11.75 2.14
C LEU A 508 31.07 10.77 2.45
N LEU A 509 32.33 11.18 2.17
CA LEU A 509 33.51 10.33 2.40
C LEU A 509 33.78 10.09 3.88
N SER A 510 33.45 11.04 4.77
CA SER A 510 33.64 10.89 6.23
C SER A 510 32.84 9.74 6.83
N LYS A 511 31.72 9.32 6.19
CA LYS A 511 30.86 8.23 6.63
C LYS A 511 31.38 6.83 6.30
N LYS A 512 32.54 6.70 5.65
CA LYS A 512 33.26 5.44 5.33
C LYS A 512 32.41 4.35 4.68
N ASN A 513 31.44 4.71 3.84
CA ASN A 513 30.54 3.78 3.16
C ASN A 513 30.92 3.64 1.68
N LYS A 514 31.02 2.40 1.17
CA LYS A 514 31.38 2.09 -0.23
C LYS A 514 30.44 2.73 -1.26
N MET A 515 29.14 2.81 -0.97
CA MET A 515 28.17 3.42 -1.88
C MET A 515 28.33 4.94 -1.95
N LEU A 516 28.62 5.59 -0.81
CA LEU A 516 28.91 7.03 -0.78
C LEU A 516 30.17 7.39 -1.54
N TYR A 517 31.22 6.54 -1.46
CA TYR A 517 32.43 6.69 -2.27
C TYR A 517 32.12 6.60 -3.77
N ARG A 518 31.34 5.59 -4.20
CA ARG A 518 30.88 5.46 -5.60
C ARG A 518 30.05 6.66 -6.05
N ALA A 519 29.24 7.22 -5.15
CA ALA A 519 28.46 8.42 -5.46
C ALA A 519 29.36 9.62 -5.74
N CYS A 520 30.43 9.84 -4.98
CA CYS A 520 31.41 10.92 -5.26
C CYS A 520 32.04 10.75 -6.63
N ILE A 521 32.40 9.51 -7.02
CA ILE A 521 32.94 9.23 -8.37
C ILE A 521 31.91 9.57 -9.44
N ALA A 522 30.65 9.10 -9.28
CA ALA A 522 29.59 9.34 -10.25
C ALA A 522 29.28 10.84 -10.40
N ARG A 523 29.24 11.61 -9.31
CA ARG A 523 29.08 13.07 -9.32
C ARG A 523 30.23 13.77 -10.06
N ASN A 524 31.47 13.36 -9.83
CA ASN A 524 32.62 13.92 -10.56
C ASN A 524 32.54 13.64 -12.08
N ILE A 525 32.19 12.41 -12.46
CA ILE A 525 31.97 12.05 -13.87
C ILE A 525 30.85 12.90 -14.47
N TYR A 526 29.73 13.04 -13.76
CA TYR A 526 28.61 13.89 -14.18
C TYR A 526 29.07 15.32 -14.42
N HIS A 527 29.78 15.96 -13.49
CA HIS A 527 30.26 17.35 -13.64
C HIS A 527 31.21 17.55 -14.81
N ILE A 528 32.05 16.54 -15.13
CA ILE A 528 32.92 16.60 -16.29
C ILE A 528 32.10 16.46 -17.58
N LEU A 529 31.28 15.42 -17.69
CA LEU A 529 30.56 15.14 -18.92
C LEU A 529 29.46 16.17 -19.20
N ASN A 530 28.78 16.69 -18.16
CA ASN A 530 27.75 17.71 -18.34
C ASN A 530 28.31 19.05 -18.90
N ARG A 531 29.61 19.38 -18.67
CA ARG A 531 30.25 20.57 -19.25
C ARG A 531 30.49 20.44 -20.74
N VAL A 532 30.72 19.22 -21.23
CA VAL A 532 31.04 18.97 -22.65
C VAL A 532 29.81 18.46 -23.43
N LYS A 533 28.70 18.23 -22.73
CA LYS A 533 27.46 17.80 -23.33
C LYS A 533 26.90 18.88 -24.25
N LYS A 534 26.71 18.52 -25.54
CA LYS A 534 26.21 19.44 -26.58
C LYS A 534 24.79 19.11 -27.04
N ARG A 535 24.26 17.93 -26.63
CA ARG A 535 22.98 17.43 -27.07
C ARG A 535 22.08 17.09 -25.87
N GLU A 536 20.80 17.28 -26.03
CA GLU A 536 19.86 16.73 -25.07
C GLU A 536 19.92 15.18 -25.10
N ILE A 537 19.79 14.58 -23.94
CA ILE A 537 19.72 13.12 -23.78
C ILE A 537 18.33 12.76 -23.27
N TRP A 538 17.62 11.98 -24.07
CA TRP A 538 16.31 11.47 -23.73
C TRP A 538 16.38 9.98 -23.47
N LEU A 539 15.95 9.54 -22.27
CA LEU A 539 15.81 8.12 -21.93
C LEU A 539 14.36 7.73 -22.14
N ILE A 540 14.14 6.77 -23.03
CA ILE A 540 12.81 6.30 -23.40
C ILE A 540 12.67 4.84 -22.94
N SER A 541 11.51 4.46 -22.38
CA SER A 541 11.26 3.08 -21.94
C SER A 541 9.79 2.74 -21.98
N ASP A 542 9.55 1.45 -22.09
CA ASP A 542 8.31 0.79 -21.68
C ASP A 542 8.58 -0.05 -20.43
N ARG A 543 8.09 -1.26 -20.32
CA ARG A 543 8.48 -2.20 -19.27
C ARG A 543 9.95 -2.61 -19.44
N LEU A 544 10.63 -2.91 -18.36
CA LEU A 544 12.06 -3.24 -18.41
C LEU A 544 12.38 -4.48 -19.22
N LYS A 545 11.45 -5.45 -19.29
CA LYS A 545 11.64 -6.72 -20.01
C LYS A 545 10.89 -6.83 -21.32
N LYS A 546 10.01 -5.87 -21.63
CA LYS A 546 9.19 -5.89 -22.83
C LYS A 546 8.98 -4.48 -23.35
N ALA A 547 9.26 -4.28 -24.62
CA ALA A 547 8.82 -3.13 -25.41
C ALA A 547 7.38 -3.39 -25.93
N ASP A 548 6.94 -2.74 -26.99
CA ASP A 548 5.62 -2.88 -27.62
C ASP A 548 4.52 -2.01 -26.99
N ASP A 549 4.90 -0.80 -26.55
CA ASP A 549 3.96 0.16 -25.98
C ASP A 549 4.27 1.59 -26.54
N ASN A 550 3.73 2.61 -25.90
CA ASN A 550 3.87 4.01 -26.30
C ASN A 550 5.33 4.48 -26.37
N GLY A 551 6.22 3.95 -25.49
CA GLY A 551 7.65 4.26 -25.50
C GLY A 551 8.33 3.75 -26.76
N GLU A 552 8.09 2.52 -27.18
CA GLU A 552 8.62 1.98 -28.45
C GLU A 552 8.12 2.77 -29.64
N ALA A 553 6.82 3.06 -29.69
CA ALA A 553 6.22 3.82 -30.78
C ALA A 553 6.88 5.20 -30.91
N PHE A 554 7.00 5.92 -29.79
CA PHE A 554 7.64 7.23 -29.77
C PHE A 554 9.14 7.16 -30.08
N PHE A 555 9.85 6.14 -29.58
CA PHE A 555 11.26 5.91 -29.89
C PHE A 555 11.47 5.64 -31.40
N THR A 556 10.57 4.88 -32.01
CA THR A 556 10.59 4.63 -33.46
C THR A 556 10.41 5.93 -34.24
N TYR A 557 9.42 6.75 -33.86
CA TYR A 557 9.19 8.06 -34.46
C TYR A 557 10.46 8.95 -34.34
N MET A 558 11.07 9.05 -33.17
CA MET A 558 12.26 9.87 -32.94
C MET A 558 13.49 9.41 -33.70
N ASN A 559 13.59 8.15 -34.09
CA ASN A 559 14.70 7.60 -34.88
C ASN A 559 14.43 7.55 -36.38
N THR A 560 13.21 7.89 -36.80
CA THR A 560 12.79 7.94 -38.22
C THR A 560 12.38 9.38 -38.62
N VAL A 561 11.10 9.69 -38.59
CA VAL A 561 10.50 10.96 -39.03
C VAL A 561 10.89 12.14 -38.12
N GLY A 562 10.88 11.93 -36.81
CA GLY A 562 11.19 12.98 -35.80
C GLY A 562 12.66 13.15 -35.47
N ARG A 563 13.56 12.58 -36.26
CA ARG A 563 14.99 12.56 -35.96
C ARG A 563 15.60 13.96 -35.94
N ARG A 564 16.31 14.29 -34.83
CA ARG A 564 16.98 15.56 -34.60
C ARG A 564 18.49 15.36 -34.32
N ARG A 565 19.29 16.30 -34.79
CA ARG A 565 20.75 16.25 -34.57
C ARG A 565 21.19 16.75 -33.20
N ASP A 566 20.35 17.51 -32.51
CA ASP A 566 20.56 18.07 -31.18
C ASP A 566 20.03 17.22 -30.05
N ILE A 567 19.36 16.07 -30.33
CA ILE A 567 18.82 15.15 -29.37
C ILE A 567 19.41 13.76 -29.59
N ASP A 568 19.87 13.15 -28.50
CA ASP A 568 20.29 11.76 -28.45
C ASP A 568 19.24 10.93 -27.67
N THR A 569 18.57 10.01 -28.35
CA THR A 569 17.57 9.11 -27.75
C THR A 569 18.19 7.76 -27.42
N TYR A 570 17.88 7.24 -26.23
CA TYR A 570 18.27 5.90 -25.78
C TYR A 570 17.04 5.15 -25.27
N PHE A 571 16.81 3.93 -25.78
CA PHE A 571 15.80 3.06 -25.22
C PHE A 571 16.39 2.25 -24.07
N VAL A 572 15.73 2.26 -22.91
CA VAL A 572 16.16 1.52 -21.72
C VAL A 572 15.46 0.19 -21.70
N LEU A 573 16.20 -0.91 -21.70
CA LEU A 573 15.67 -2.25 -21.73
C LEU A 573 16.64 -3.22 -21.03
N ASP A 574 16.11 -4.28 -20.43
CA ASP A 574 16.94 -5.35 -19.88
C ASP A 574 17.64 -6.11 -21.00
N GLN A 575 18.89 -6.48 -20.79
CA GLN A 575 19.70 -7.17 -21.82
C GLN A 575 19.15 -8.57 -22.15
N GLY A 576 18.47 -9.21 -21.19
CA GLY A 576 17.81 -10.50 -21.36
C GLY A 576 16.42 -10.44 -22.02
N SER A 577 15.94 -9.23 -22.37
CA SER A 577 14.65 -9.07 -23.06
C SER A 577 14.69 -9.65 -24.47
N GLY A 578 13.64 -10.39 -24.85
CA GLY A 578 13.44 -10.88 -26.22
C GLY A 578 13.35 -9.75 -27.26
N ASP A 579 12.99 -8.52 -26.83
CA ASP A 579 12.88 -7.36 -27.71
C ASP A 579 14.24 -6.63 -27.91
N TYR A 580 15.28 -6.98 -27.15
CA TYR A 580 16.53 -6.20 -27.10
C TYR A 580 17.16 -6.00 -28.48
N GLU A 581 17.39 -7.06 -29.25
CA GLU A 581 17.99 -7.01 -30.57
C GLU A 581 17.06 -6.34 -31.61
N ARG A 582 15.77 -6.44 -31.42
CA ARG A 582 14.77 -5.80 -32.28
C ARG A 582 14.81 -4.27 -32.11
N ILE A 583 14.79 -3.78 -30.88
CA ILE A 583 14.84 -2.34 -30.57
C ILE A 583 16.18 -1.75 -30.96
N LYS A 584 17.27 -2.49 -30.83
CA LYS A 584 18.61 -2.06 -31.25
C LYS A 584 18.72 -1.80 -32.75
N LYS A 585 17.88 -2.43 -33.59
CA LYS A 585 17.79 -2.12 -35.04
C LYS A 585 17.12 -0.77 -35.30
N ILE A 586 16.29 -0.28 -34.38
CA ILE A 586 15.61 1.03 -34.49
C ILE A 586 16.54 2.16 -34.06
N GLY A 587 17.30 1.99 -32.97
CA GLY A 587 18.15 3.03 -32.44
C GLY A 587 19.06 2.58 -31.30
N LYS A 588 19.60 3.55 -30.53
CA LYS A 588 20.52 3.27 -29.43
C LYS A 588 19.76 2.64 -28.24
N VAL A 589 20.20 1.46 -27.80
CA VAL A 589 19.68 0.79 -26.61
C VAL A 589 20.72 0.87 -25.49
N VAL A 590 20.27 1.03 -24.26
CA VAL A 590 21.10 0.98 -23.06
C VAL A 590 20.55 -0.08 -22.11
N PRO A 591 21.38 -1.07 -21.71
CA PRO A 591 20.97 -2.07 -20.76
C PRO A 591 20.66 -1.48 -19.39
N TYR A 592 19.50 -1.82 -18.82
CA TYR A 592 19.13 -1.44 -17.47
C TYR A 592 20.21 -1.90 -16.46
N HIS A 593 20.44 -1.14 -15.40
CA HIS A 593 21.50 -1.36 -14.39
C HIS A 593 22.96 -1.31 -14.86
N SER A 594 23.25 -1.15 -16.16
CA SER A 594 24.64 -1.01 -16.63
C SER A 594 25.29 0.29 -16.11
N ALA A 595 26.64 0.34 -16.11
CA ALA A 595 27.37 1.56 -15.76
C ALA A 595 27.00 2.71 -16.69
N LYS A 596 26.83 2.43 -17.99
CA LYS A 596 26.38 3.41 -19.00
C LYS A 596 25.00 3.96 -18.66
N TYR A 597 24.06 3.09 -18.27
CA TYR A 597 22.72 3.51 -17.84
C TYR A 597 22.78 4.46 -16.64
N LYS A 598 23.56 4.14 -15.61
CA LYS A 598 23.72 4.99 -14.42
C LYS A 598 24.25 6.39 -14.76
N ILE A 599 25.23 6.48 -15.64
CA ILE A 599 25.77 7.78 -16.08
C ILE A 599 24.76 8.55 -16.94
N LEU A 600 24.11 7.88 -17.90
CA LEU A 600 23.06 8.50 -18.71
C LEU A 600 21.88 8.95 -17.84
N SER A 601 21.57 8.21 -16.79
CA SER A 601 20.53 8.58 -15.80
C SER A 601 20.83 9.88 -15.06
N LEU A 602 22.08 10.24 -14.86
CA LEU A 602 22.46 11.55 -14.31
C LEU A 602 22.48 12.65 -15.37
N LEU A 603 22.84 12.31 -16.62
CA LEU A 603 23.02 13.27 -17.71
C LEU A 603 21.74 13.56 -18.51
N CYS A 604 20.70 12.74 -18.39
CA CYS A 604 19.49 12.91 -19.19
C CYS A 604 18.73 14.19 -18.81
N ASP A 605 18.10 14.78 -19.82
CA ASP A 605 17.25 15.96 -19.68
C ASP A 605 15.78 15.53 -19.53
N LYS A 606 15.40 14.49 -20.25
CA LYS A 606 14.03 13.99 -20.25
C LYS A 606 13.99 12.47 -20.07
N ILE A 607 13.04 12.02 -19.28
CA ILE A 607 12.66 10.62 -19.08
C ILE A 607 11.28 10.48 -19.71
N ILE A 608 11.12 9.58 -20.64
CA ILE A 608 9.88 9.38 -21.38
C ILE A 608 9.49 7.93 -21.25
N SER A 609 8.37 7.64 -20.61
CA SER A 609 7.99 6.25 -20.34
C SER A 609 6.48 6.02 -20.41
N SER A 610 6.09 4.83 -20.88
CA SER A 610 4.72 4.34 -20.74
C SER A 610 4.39 3.89 -19.32
N GLN A 611 5.40 3.75 -18.44
CA GLN A 611 5.24 3.28 -17.07
C GLN A 611 5.48 4.42 -16.06
N GLY A 612 4.69 4.43 -14.98
CA GLY A 612 4.80 5.39 -13.87
C GLY A 612 5.37 4.79 -12.58
N ASP A 613 6.07 3.66 -12.66
CA ASP A 613 6.65 2.97 -11.52
C ASP A 613 7.95 3.62 -11.04
N ASP A 614 8.31 3.40 -9.79
CA ASP A 614 9.47 4.01 -9.15
C ASP A 614 10.78 3.77 -9.92
N TYR A 615 10.97 2.60 -10.52
CA TYR A 615 12.20 2.30 -11.26
C TYR A 615 12.44 3.23 -12.46
N VAL A 616 11.40 3.89 -12.97
CA VAL A 616 11.49 4.82 -14.10
C VAL A 616 12.15 6.14 -13.70
N PHE A 617 11.69 6.76 -12.62
CA PHE A 617 12.13 8.07 -12.17
C PHE A 617 13.00 8.04 -10.91
N ASN A 618 12.87 7.03 -10.02
CA ASN A 618 13.71 6.82 -8.84
C ASN A 618 14.84 5.80 -9.11
N ARG A 619 15.66 6.05 -10.13
CA ARG A 619 16.63 5.12 -10.73
C ARG A 619 17.79 4.70 -9.82
N PHE A 620 17.94 5.35 -8.68
CA PHE A 620 18.96 5.03 -7.67
C PHE A 620 18.35 4.51 -6.37
N PHE A 621 17.04 4.30 -6.34
CA PHE A 621 16.28 3.75 -5.20
C PHE A 621 16.61 4.47 -3.87
N GLU A 622 16.98 3.73 -2.84
CA GLU A 622 17.36 4.26 -1.53
C GLU A 622 18.52 5.27 -1.56
N TRP A 623 19.36 5.23 -2.62
CA TRP A 623 20.51 6.11 -2.80
C TRP A 623 20.20 7.35 -3.65
N ALA A 624 18.97 7.53 -4.12
CA ALA A 624 18.56 8.67 -4.94
C ALA A 624 18.80 10.01 -4.27
N PHE A 625 18.76 10.07 -2.93
CA PHE A 625 19.03 11.30 -2.18
C PHE A 625 20.42 11.90 -2.44
N LEU A 626 21.39 11.09 -2.89
CA LEU A 626 22.74 11.53 -3.23
C LEU A 626 22.82 12.37 -4.53
N TYR A 627 21.75 12.37 -5.31
CA TYR A 627 21.70 12.98 -6.64
C TYR A 627 20.46 13.86 -6.86
N LYS A 628 19.72 14.21 -5.82
CA LYS A 628 18.48 15.00 -5.92
C LYS A 628 18.71 16.34 -6.62
N ASP A 629 19.80 17.03 -6.32
CA ASP A 629 20.23 18.29 -6.96
C ASP A 629 20.47 18.16 -8.47
N ILE A 630 20.90 17.00 -8.92
CA ILE A 630 21.12 16.67 -10.33
C ILE A 630 19.80 16.26 -10.99
N MET A 631 19.08 15.31 -10.36
CA MET A 631 17.88 14.69 -10.92
C MET A 631 16.66 15.63 -10.93
N SER A 632 16.59 16.62 -10.04
CA SER A 632 15.51 17.59 -9.98
C SER A 632 15.35 18.46 -11.24
N ARG A 633 16.35 18.49 -12.10
CA ARG A 633 16.34 19.23 -13.39
C ARG A 633 15.65 18.44 -14.51
N GLN A 634 15.51 17.13 -14.33
CA GLN A 634 15.01 16.22 -15.35
C GLN A 634 13.51 16.31 -15.45
N LYS A 635 12.98 16.21 -16.66
CA LYS A 635 11.54 16.23 -16.92
C LYS A 635 11.04 14.81 -17.14
N PHE A 636 10.01 14.41 -16.42
CA PHE A 636 9.37 13.13 -16.62
C PHE A 636 8.12 13.29 -17.49
N VAL A 637 8.12 12.61 -18.63
CA VAL A 637 7.00 12.52 -19.57
C VAL A 637 6.35 11.15 -19.41
N PHE A 638 5.12 11.12 -18.99
CA PHE A 638 4.34 9.89 -18.81
C PHE A 638 3.42 9.69 -20.01
N LEU A 639 3.76 8.71 -20.84
CA LEU A 639 3.01 8.37 -22.06
C LEU A 639 1.80 7.48 -21.79
N GLN A 640 1.69 6.93 -20.57
CA GLN A 640 0.74 5.90 -20.15
C GLN A 640 0.90 4.56 -20.91
N HIS A 641 0.36 3.50 -20.33
CA HIS A 641 0.27 2.17 -20.95
C HIS A 641 -1.19 1.76 -21.27
N GLY A 642 -2.17 2.51 -20.82
CA GLY A 642 -3.59 2.34 -21.10
C GLY A 642 -4.36 3.57 -20.69
N VAL A 643 -5.57 3.75 -21.20
CA VAL A 643 -6.44 4.87 -20.84
C VAL A 643 -6.81 4.78 -19.36
N THR A 644 -6.57 5.84 -18.62
CA THR A 644 -6.94 5.96 -17.20
C THR A 644 -8.43 6.26 -17.09
N LYS A 645 -9.26 5.20 -17.20
CA LYS A 645 -10.72 5.26 -17.10
C LYS A 645 -11.25 5.16 -15.68
N ASP A 646 -10.48 4.50 -14.82
CA ASP A 646 -10.75 4.35 -13.38
C ASP A 646 -10.00 5.42 -12.59
N ASP A 647 -10.39 5.69 -11.35
CA ASP A 647 -9.65 6.64 -10.51
C ASP A 647 -8.34 6.00 -10.02
N MET A 648 -7.24 6.56 -10.53
CA MET A 648 -5.87 6.15 -10.20
C MET A 648 -5.12 7.23 -9.40
N SER A 649 -5.84 8.22 -8.86
CA SER A 649 -5.24 9.37 -8.17
C SER A 649 -4.34 8.94 -7.01
N ARG A 650 -4.70 7.89 -6.25
CA ARG A 650 -3.86 7.33 -5.18
C ARG A 650 -2.49 6.88 -5.65
N TRP A 651 -2.37 6.41 -6.90
CA TRP A 651 -1.11 5.91 -7.45
C TRP A 651 -0.37 6.96 -8.29
N LEU A 652 -1.12 7.81 -9.05
CA LEU A 652 -0.56 8.78 -10.00
C LEU A 652 -0.48 10.20 -9.44
N ILE A 653 -0.61 10.37 -8.14
CA ILE A 653 -0.54 11.67 -7.49
C ILE A 653 0.77 12.39 -7.79
N LYS A 654 0.70 13.69 -8.06
CA LYS A 654 1.85 14.55 -8.42
C LYS A 654 3.00 14.47 -7.42
N ALA A 655 2.70 14.43 -6.12
CA ALA A 655 3.71 14.34 -5.06
C ALA A 655 4.58 13.07 -5.13
N ASP A 656 4.04 11.96 -5.67
CA ASP A 656 4.75 10.69 -5.75
C ASP A 656 5.40 10.43 -7.11
N LYS A 657 4.95 11.11 -8.17
CA LYS A 657 5.40 10.85 -9.55
C LYS A 657 6.12 12.03 -10.20
N ASN A 658 5.82 13.28 -9.82
CA ASN A 658 6.39 14.50 -10.41
C ASN A 658 6.38 14.51 -11.94
N ILE A 659 5.24 14.10 -12.54
CA ILE A 659 5.08 14.07 -13.99
C ILE A 659 5.09 15.51 -14.52
N SER A 660 6.01 15.81 -15.42
CA SER A 660 6.10 17.11 -16.08
C SER A 660 5.15 17.24 -17.25
N LEU A 661 4.87 16.12 -17.93
CA LEU A 661 3.89 16.05 -19.03
C LEU A 661 3.15 14.70 -18.93
N PHE A 662 1.86 14.77 -18.69
CA PHE A 662 0.94 13.65 -18.59
C PHE A 662 0.13 13.57 -19.88
N ILE A 663 0.34 12.55 -20.69
CA ILE A 663 -0.34 12.35 -21.96
C ILE A 663 -1.66 11.64 -21.73
N THR A 664 -2.75 12.16 -22.29
CA THR A 664 -4.07 11.52 -22.33
C THR A 664 -4.53 11.33 -23.78
N THR A 665 -5.51 10.47 -23.99
CA THR A 665 -5.98 10.10 -25.34
C THR A 665 -7.42 10.44 -25.58
N THR A 666 -8.21 10.72 -24.52
CA THR A 666 -9.60 11.14 -24.61
C THR A 666 -9.84 12.42 -23.82
N ASN A 667 -10.86 13.20 -24.20
CA ASN A 667 -11.24 14.41 -23.46
C ASN A 667 -11.74 14.09 -22.05
N ALA A 668 -12.47 12.98 -21.87
CA ALA A 668 -12.98 12.56 -20.56
C ALA A 668 -11.83 12.17 -19.62
N GLU A 669 -10.82 11.48 -20.12
CA GLU A 669 -9.59 11.17 -19.36
C GLU A 669 -8.84 12.45 -18.95
N TYR A 670 -8.70 13.40 -19.90
CA TYR A 670 -8.07 14.69 -19.65
C TYR A 670 -8.77 15.45 -18.51
N GLN A 671 -10.08 15.55 -18.54
CA GLN A 671 -10.86 16.20 -17.48
C GLN A 671 -10.76 15.46 -16.16
N SER A 672 -10.86 14.14 -16.18
CA SER A 672 -10.74 13.31 -14.98
C SER A 672 -9.39 13.50 -14.26
N VAL A 673 -8.29 13.63 -14.99
CA VAL A 673 -6.97 13.87 -14.38
C VAL A 673 -6.85 15.28 -13.80
N LEU A 674 -7.54 16.28 -14.38
CA LEU A 674 -7.53 17.66 -13.88
C LEU A 674 -8.46 17.87 -12.66
N GLU A 675 -9.59 17.20 -12.63
CA GLU A 675 -10.66 17.41 -11.64
C GLU A 675 -10.49 16.56 -10.38
N ASN A 676 -9.87 15.37 -10.48
CA ASN A 676 -9.65 14.48 -9.37
C ASN A 676 -8.32 14.77 -8.63
N ALA A 677 -8.09 14.09 -7.51
CA ALA A 677 -6.98 14.30 -6.59
C ALA A 677 -5.58 13.91 -7.14
N TYR A 678 -5.34 14.07 -8.45
CA TYR A 678 -4.01 13.91 -9.06
C TYR A 678 -3.11 15.13 -8.84
N TYR A 679 -3.69 16.34 -8.67
CA TYR A 679 -3.02 17.63 -8.46
C TYR A 679 -2.11 18.09 -9.60
N TYR A 680 -2.39 17.67 -10.83
CA TYR A 680 -1.78 18.23 -12.04
C TYR A 680 -2.61 19.39 -12.58
N ASP A 681 -1.97 20.30 -13.32
CA ASP A 681 -2.63 21.42 -13.98
C ASP A 681 -2.64 21.24 -15.52
N GLU A 682 -3.37 22.13 -16.22
CA GLU A 682 -3.50 22.11 -17.69
C GLU A 682 -2.16 22.27 -18.44
N ARG A 683 -1.13 22.78 -17.79
CA ARG A 683 0.20 22.86 -18.40
C ARG A 683 0.86 21.49 -18.44
N GLN A 684 0.54 20.63 -17.47
CA GLN A 684 1.12 19.30 -17.31
C GLN A 684 0.31 18.20 -18.02
N VAL A 685 -1.01 18.32 -18.08
CA VAL A 685 -1.89 17.33 -18.73
C VAL A 685 -2.19 17.77 -20.17
N LYS A 686 -2.01 16.85 -21.12
CA LYS A 686 -2.26 17.12 -22.53
C LYS A 686 -2.98 15.97 -23.23
N CYS A 687 -4.07 16.28 -23.90
CA CYS A 687 -4.77 15.33 -24.77
C CYS A 687 -4.12 15.34 -26.16
N THR A 688 -3.25 14.37 -26.43
CA THR A 688 -2.50 14.26 -27.70
C THR A 688 -2.84 12.99 -28.47
N GLY A 689 -3.49 12.03 -27.81
CA GLY A 689 -3.56 10.65 -28.25
C GLY A 689 -2.29 9.88 -27.93
N PHE A 690 -2.37 8.54 -27.90
CA PHE A 690 -1.24 7.68 -27.60
C PHE A 690 -0.31 7.48 -28.80
N PRO A 691 1.03 7.53 -28.62
CA PRO A 691 1.99 7.29 -29.69
C PRO A 691 1.77 5.96 -30.44
N ARG A 692 1.43 4.89 -29.76
CA ARG A 692 1.20 3.56 -30.38
C ARG A 692 0.01 3.55 -31.32
N PHE A 693 -0.97 4.45 -31.18
CA PHE A 693 -2.11 4.54 -32.09
C PHE A 693 -1.70 4.92 -33.51
N ASP A 694 -0.56 5.60 -33.72
CA ASP A 694 -0.01 5.88 -35.05
C ASP A 694 0.37 4.60 -35.80
N TYR A 695 0.60 3.51 -35.09
CA TYR A 695 1.05 2.21 -35.59
C TYR A 695 -0.03 1.12 -35.50
N LEU A 696 -1.23 1.42 -35.01
CA LEU A 696 -2.35 0.50 -35.02
C LEU A 696 -3.03 0.55 -36.39
N TYR A 697 -2.95 -0.55 -37.15
CA TYR A 697 -3.58 -0.71 -38.45
C TYR A 697 -4.48 -1.93 -38.47
N ASP A 698 -5.52 -1.87 -39.29
CA ASP A 698 -6.40 -3.00 -39.59
C ASP A 698 -5.97 -3.68 -40.90
N ASP A 699 -4.67 -3.69 -41.22
CA ASP A 699 -4.11 -4.14 -42.50
C ASP A 699 -3.77 -5.65 -42.50
N ALA A 700 -3.94 -6.38 -41.40
CA ALA A 700 -3.71 -7.81 -41.34
C ALA A 700 -4.80 -8.56 -42.12
N GLU A 701 -4.44 -9.65 -42.80
CA GLU A 701 -5.42 -10.63 -43.29
C GLU A 701 -6.37 -10.96 -42.12
N LYS A 702 -7.64 -10.60 -42.29
CA LYS A 702 -8.64 -10.72 -41.25
C LYS A 702 -8.93 -12.17 -40.94
N GLY A 703 -8.23 -12.73 -39.97
CA GLY A 703 -8.59 -14.03 -39.41
C GLY A 703 -9.95 -13.95 -38.71
N ASN A 704 -10.74 -15.00 -38.78
CA ASN A 704 -11.96 -15.11 -37.98
C ASN A 704 -11.57 -15.50 -36.55
N VAL A 705 -11.10 -14.52 -35.75
CA VAL A 705 -10.59 -14.75 -34.40
C VAL A 705 -11.38 -13.95 -33.38
N ILE A 706 -11.85 -14.63 -32.35
CA ILE A 706 -12.45 -14.02 -31.15
C ILE A 706 -11.45 -14.14 -30.01
N THR A 707 -11.07 -13.01 -29.41
CA THR A 707 -10.06 -12.98 -28.37
C THR A 707 -10.67 -12.60 -27.03
N PHE A 708 -10.46 -13.46 -26.03
CA PHE A 708 -10.77 -13.16 -24.63
C PHE A 708 -9.58 -12.51 -23.96
N MET A 709 -9.80 -11.37 -23.28
CA MET A 709 -8.77 -10.58 -22.59
C MET A 709 -9.23 -10.20 -21.18
N PRO A 710 -9.31 -11.15 -20.24
CA PRO A 710 -9.75 -10.87 -18.88
C PRO A 710 -8.73 -10.02 -18.11
N THR A 711 -9.23 -9.08 -17.30
CA THR A 711 -8.43 -8.30 -16.36
C THR A 711 -8.01 -9.18 -15.18
N TRP A 712 -6.82 -8.97 -14.66
CA TRP A 712 -6.38 -9.65 -13.45
C TRP A 712 -7.15 -9.16 -12.22
N ARG A 713 -7.20 -9.99 -11.17
CA ARG A 713 -7.80 -9.64 -9.89
C ARG A 713 -6.69 -9.57 -8.84
N SER A 714 -6.48 -8.39 -8.23
CA SER A 714 -5.43 -8.18 -7.24
C SER A 714 -5.61 -9.08 -6.00
N TYR A 715 -6.84 -9.35 -5.64
CA TYR A 715 -7.18 -10.22 -4.50
C TYR A 715 -7.00 -11.70 -4.75
N LEU A 716 -6.80 -12.13 -6.00
CA LEU A 716 -6.50 -13.53 -6.39
C LEU A 716 -5.02 -13.79 -6.68
N ALA A 717 -4.19 -12.76 -6.68
CA ALA A 717 -2.77 -12.86 -6.97
C ALA A 717 -1.95 -12.34 -5.79
N GLY A 718 -0.82 -12.98 -5.50
CA GLY A 718 0.14 -12.56 -4.50
C GLY A 718 1.01 -11.39 -4.96
N GLY A 719 1.99 -11.00 -4.15
CA GLY A 719 2.90 -9.89 -4.43
C GLY A 719 3.67 -10.02 -5.74
N LEU A 720 3.95 -8.90 -6.41
CA LEU A 720 4.76 -8.87 -7.63
C LEU A 720 6.23 -9.13 -7.27
N GLN A 721 6.81 -10.18 -7.83
CA GLN A 721 8.24 -10.42 -7.80
C GLN A 721 8.92 -9.56 -8.86
N ILE A 722 9.55 -8.46 -8.47
CA ILE A 722 10.18 -7.48 -9.36
C ILE A 722 11.21 -8.11 -10.31
N THR A 723 11.88 -9.19 -9.87
CA THR A 723 12.91 -9.88 -10.67
C THR A 723 12.36 -10.76 -11.78
N THR A 724 11.14 -11.26 -11.66
CA THR A 724 10.54 -12.22 -12.59
C THR A 724 9.31 -11.70 -13.33
N ASP A 725 8.75 -10.54 -12.93
CA ASP A 725 7.43 -10.05 -13.34
C ASP A 725 6.29 -11.07 -13.10
N ASN A 726 6.52 -12.05 -12.23
CA ASN A 726 5.54 -13.06 -11.88
C ASN A 726 4.92 -12.73 -10.51
N ARG A 727 3.66 -13.09 -10.37
CA ARG A 727 2.95 -13.16 -9.09
C ARG A 727 2.69 -14.62 -8.75
N SER A 728 2.60 -14.97 -7.49
CA SER A 728 2.10 -16.27 -7.05
C SER A 728 0.58 -16.32 -7.18
N LEU A 729 0.03 -17.50 -7.40
CA LEU A 729 -1.41 -17.73 -7.38
C LEU A 729 -1.84 -17.93 -5.92
N LYS A 730 -2.94 -17.30 -5.51
CA LYS A 730 -3.52 -17.59 -4.19
C LYS A 730 -4.23 -18.94 -4.18
N THR A 731 -4.15 -19.63 -3.05
CA THR A 731 -4.85 -20.90 -2.82
C THR A 731 -6.36 -20.70 -2.98
N GLY A 732 -7.05 -21.65 -3.62
CA GLY A 732 -8.49 -21.57 -3.85
C GLY A 732 -8.90 -20.75 -5.08
N PHE A 733 -7.95 -20.38 -5.95
CA PHE A 733 -8.25 -19.69 -7.21
C PHE A 733 -9.32 -20.41 -8.04
N GLU A 734 -9.27 -21.72 -8.10
CA GLU A 734 -10.22 -22.60 -8.81
C GLU A 734 -11.67 -22.44 -8.32
N HIS A 735 -11.85 -22.04 -7.07
CA HIS A 735 -13.16 -21.82 -6.44
C HIS A 735 -13.59 -20.35 -6.49
N SER A 736 -12.79 -19.46 -7.04
CA SER A 736 -13.16 -18.04 -7.16
C SER A 736 -14.30 -17.84 -8.17
N ALA A 737 -15.08 -16.78 -7.96
CA ALA A 737 -16.11 -16.37 -8.91
C ALA A 737 -15.50 -16.11 -10.29
N TYR A 738 -14.33 -15.46 -10.32
CA TYR A 738 -13.55 -15.17 -11.52
C TYR A 738 -13.18 -16.44 -12.32
N CYS A 739 -12.68 -17.49 -11.68
CA CYS A 739 -12.33 -18.73 -12.37
C CYS A 739 -13.58 -19.43 -12.92
N ARG A 740 -14.60 -19.58 -12.09
CA ARG A 740 -15.86 -20.25 -12.45
C ARG A 740 -16.60 -19.56 -13.59
N MET A 741 -16.66 -18.21 -13.62
CA MET A 741 -17.35 -17.49 -14.68
C MET A 741 -16.74 -17.76 -16.07
N TYR A 742 -15.41 -17.80 -16.19
CA TYR A 742 -14.75 -18.10 -17.46
C TYR A 742 -14.80 -19.59 -17.80
N GLN A 743 -14.72 -20.51 -16.82
CA GLN A 743 -14.90 -21.94 -17.04
C GLN A 743 -16.29 -22.24 -17.61
N GLN A 744 -17.35 -21.59 -17.12
CA GLN A 744 -18.72 -21.74 -17.64
C GLN A 744 -18.80 -21.36 -19.12
N VAL A 745 -18.15 -20.29 -19.52
CA VAL A 745 -18.12 -19.85 -20.93
C VAL A 745 -17.32 -20.82 -21.79
N PHE A 746 -16.12 -21.19 -21.35
CA PHE A 746 -15.21 -22.02 -22.15
C PHE A 746 -15.67 -23.49 -22.26
N SER A 747 -16.43 -24.00 -21.29
CA SER A 747 -17.05 -25.32 -21.35
C SER A 747 -18.37 -25.36 -22.13
N ASN A 748 -18.92 -24.19 -22.54
CA ASN A 748 -20.23 -24.11 -23.20
C ASN A 748 -20.19 -24.73 -24.59
N ARG A 749 -21.00 -25.78 -24.81
CA ARG A 749 -21.04 -26.55 -26.06
C ARG A 749 -21.57 -25.69 -27.23
N ARG A 750 -22.57 -24.84 -26.97
CA ARG A 750 -23.17 -23.96 -27.99
C ARG A 750 -22.13 -23.02 -28.60
N LEU A 751 -21.26 -22.43 -27.76
CA LEU A 751 -20.17 -21.57 -28.21
C LEU A 751 -19.22 -22.28 -29.13
N ARG A 752 -18.84 -23.52 -28.80
CA ARG A 752 -17.91 -24.33 -29.57
C ARG A 752 -18.50 -24.80 -30.92
N ASP A 753 -19.77 -25.20 -30.89
CA ASP A 753 -20.48 -25.63 -32.10
C ASP A 753 -20.68 -24.46 -33.07
N ALA A 754 -21.03 -23.27 -32.54
CA ALA A 754 -21.14 -22.04 -33.32
C ALA A 754 -19.77 -21.61 -33.90
N ALA A 755 -18.70 -21.68 -33.12
CA ALA A 755 -17.36 -21.34 -33.59
C ALA A 755 -16.94 -22.23 -34.78
N LYS A 756 -17.25 -23.53 -34.72
CA LYS A 756 -17.02 -24.47 -35.87
C LYS A 756 -17.91 -24.13 -37.05
N GLN A 757 -19.21 -23.87 -36.81
CA GLN A 757 -20.19 -23.58 -37.85
C GLN A 757 -19.84 -22.32 -38.64
N TYR A 758 -19.40 -21.25 -37.95
CA TYR A 758 -19.08 -19.95 -38.56
C TYR A 758 -17.58 -19.75 -38.84
N GLU A 759 -16.76 -20.81 -38.68
CA GLU A 759 -15.31 -20.82 -38.95
C GLU A 759 -14.52 -19.80 -38.11
N TYR A 760 -14.90 -19.58 -36.84
CA TYR A 760 -14.18 -18.72 -35.91
C TYR A 760 -13.23 -19.56 -35.04
N LYS A 761 -12.07 -18.98 -34.75
CA LYS A 761 -11.12 -19.45 -33.74
C LYS A 761 -11.30 -18.66 -32.45
N ILE A 762 -11.31 -19.34 -31.32
CA ILE A 762 -11.37 -18.69 -29.99
C ILE A 762 -9.98 -18.75 -29.37
N GLN A 763 -9.51 -17.63 -28.85
CA GLN A 763 -8.24 -17.56 -28.13
C GLN A 763 -8.36 -16.77 -26.84
N LEU A 764 -7.50 -17.11 -25.86
CA LEU A 764 -7.43 -16.47 -24.54
C LEU A 764 -6.06 -15.83 -24.36
N MET A 765 -6.05 -14.54 -24.10
CA MET A 765 -4.86 -13.79 -23.70
C MET A 765 -5.01 -13.39 -22.22
N LEU A 766 -4.33 -14.08 -21.32
CA LEU A 766 -4.31 -13.73 -19.92
C LEU A 766 -3.47 -12.46 -19.69
N HIS A 767 -3.89 -11.66 -18.72
CA HIS A 767 -3.14 -10.46 -18.35
C HIS A 767 -1.69 -10.83 -17.97
N PRO A 768 -0.67 -10.09 -18.41
CA PRO A 768 0.74 -10.42 -18.17
C PRO A 768 1.15 -10.62 -16.71
N THR A 769 0.43 -9.97 -15.78
CA THR A 769 0.70 -10.11 -14.33
C THR A 769 0.02 -11.33 -13.68
N MET A 770 -0.85 -12.05 -14.42
CA MET A 770 -1.47 -13.27 -13.89
C MET A 770 -0.43 -14.40 -13.79
N PRO A 771 -0.45 -15.20 -12.71
CA PRO A 771 0.41 -16.38 -12.59
C PRO A 771 0.22 -17.37 -13.75
N ARG A 772 1.30 -18.04 -14.19
CA ARG A 772 1.20 -19.03 -15.29
C ARG A 772 0.36 -20.23 -14.91
N GLU A 773 0.33 -20.57 -13.65
CA GLU A 773 -0.43 -21.67 -13.08
C GLU A 773 -1.94 -21.54 -13.36
N CYS A 774 -2.45 -20.31 -13.53
CA CYS A 774 -3.85 -20.06 -13.90
C CYS A 774 -4.26 -20.73 -15.21
N ILE A 775 -3.31 -20.95 -16.13
CA ILE A 775 -3.58 -21.53 -17.45
C ILE A 775 -4.25 -22.91 -17.30
N ALA A 776 -3.81 -23.73 -16.37
CA ALA A 776 -4.35 -25.06 -16.13
C ALA A 776 -5.85 -25.06 -15.79
N PHE A 777 -6.33 -24.01 -15.15
CA PHE A 777 -7.74 -23.89 -14.75
C PHE A 777 -8.67 -23.45 -15.89
N PHE A 778 -8.12 -22.87 -16.96
CA PHE A 778 -8.89 -22.41 -18.12
C PHE A 778 -8.83 -23.37 -19.31
N GLN A 779 -8.02 -24.42 -19.24
CA GLN A 779 -7.94 -25.47 -20.27
C GLN A 779 -9.15 -26.40 -20.15
N CYS A 780 -10.22 -26.10 -20.90
CA CYS A 780 -11.40 -26.98 -20.95
C CYS A 780 -11.33 -28.06 -22.05
N ASP A 781 -10.65 -27.79 -23.17
CA ASP A 781 -10.25 -28.72 -24.25
C ASP A 781 -9.37 -27.97 -25.29
N ASN A 782 -9.02 -28.66 -26.39
CA ASN A 782 -8.20 -28.08 -27.48
C ASN A 782 -8.94 -27.04 -28.36
N ALA A 783 -10.18 -26.68 -28.03
CA ALA A 783 -10.99 -25.73 -28.81
C ALA A 783 -10.61 -24.28 -28.60
N ILE A 784 -9.95 -23.95 -27.46
CA ILE A 784 -9.53 -22.60 -27.12
C ILE A 784 -8.00 -22.54 -27.09
N LYS A 785 -7.44 -21.66 -27.92
CA LYS A 785 -6.00 -21.45 -27.98
C LYS A 785 -5.60 -20.45 -26.88
N ILE A 786 -4.82 -20.89 -25.88
CA ILE A 786 -4.23 -19.99 -24.92
C ILE A 786 -2.96 -19.40 -25.51
N LEU A 787 -2.86 -18.07 -25.53
CA LEU A 787 -1.75 -17.34 -26.11
C LEU A 787 -0.61 -17.19 -25.11
N ASP A 788 0.64 -17.22 -25.63
CA ASP A 788 1.80 -16.88 -24.82
C ASP A 788 1.83 -15.38 -24.50
N ARG A 789 2.47 -14.99 -23.41
CA ARG A 789 2.64 -13.60 -22.96
C ARG A 789 3.50 -12.75 -23.91
N ASP A 790 4.28 -13.39 -24.77
CA ASP A 790 5.17 -12.71 -25.71
C ASP A 790 4.46 -12.20 -26.97
N VAL A 791 3.16 -12.48 -27.11
CA VAL A 791 2.35 -11.96 -28.21
C VAL A 791 2.32 -10.44 -28.18
N ARG A 792 2.50 -9.83 -29.35
CA ARG A 792 2.42 -8.38 -29.52
C ARG A 792 0.96 -7.95 -29.59
N TYR A 793 0.62 -6.97 -28.76
CA TYR A 793 -0.75 -6.43 -28.74
C TYR A 793 -1.20 -5.88 -30.08
N ARG A 794 -0.31 -5.20 -30.80
CA ARG A 794 -0.59 -4.70 -32.15
C ARG A 794 -1.04 -5.82 -33.09
N GLN A 795 -0.32 -6.94 -33.12
CA GLN A 795 -0.68 -8.09 -33.95
C GLN A 795 -1.97 -8.72 -33.47
N LEU A 796 -2.11 -8.92 -32.16
CA LEU A 796 -3.30 -9.48 -31.54
C LEU A 796 -4.56 -8.70 -31.95
N TYR A 797 -4.50 -7.36 -31.87
CA TYR A 797 -5.63 -6.52 -32.23
C TYR A 797 -5.92 -6.52 -33.72
N ALA A 798 -4.92 -6.59 -34.58
CA ALA A 798 -5.08 -6.70 -36.02
C ALA A 798 -5.77 -8.01 -36.42
N GLU A 799 -5.37 -9.13 -35.86
CA GLU A 799 -5.91 -10.48 -36.13
C GLU A 799 -7.31 -10.71 -35.53
N SER A 800 -7.66 -10.04 -34.42
CA SER A 800 -8.94 -10.24 -33.73
C SER A 800 -10.08 -9.52 -34.43
N ARG A 801 -11.21 -10.22 -34.63
CA ARG A 801 -12.46 -9.67 -35.14
C ARG A 801 -13.36 -9.13 -34.04
N LEU A 802 -13.36 -9.79 -32.89
CA LEU A 802 -14.13 -9.47 -31.70
C LEU A 802 -13.24 -9.64 -30.48
N VAL A 803 -13.32 -8.72 -29.53
CA VAL A 803 -12.70 -8.86 -28.20
C VAL A 803 -13.79 -8.99 -27.16
N VAL A 804 -13.63 -10.00 -26.30
CA VAL A 804 -14.41 -10.18 -25.07
C VAL A 804 -13.49 -9.86 -23.90
N THR A 805 -13.88 -8.87 -23.10
CA THR A 805 -13.13 -8.42 -21.92
C THR A 805 -14.05 -8.15 -20.76
N ASP A 806 -13.54 -7.70 -19.64
CA ASP A 806 -14.31 -7.30 -18.48
C ASP A 806 -14.07 -5.83 -18.12
N TYR A 807 -12.96 -5.50 -17.44
CA TYR A 807 -12.62 -4.16 -16.97
C TYR A 807 -11.33 -3.60 -17.60
N SER A 808 -10.77 -4.25 -18.62
CA SER A 808 -9.48 -3.89 -19.20
C SER A 808 -9.52 -2.57 -19.97
N SER A 809 -8.54 -1.67 -19.71
CA SER A 809 -8.33 -0.46 -20.51
C SER A 809 -7.78 -0.76 -21.93
N ALA A 810 -7.29 -1.97 -22.18
CA ALA A 810 -6.82 -2.43 -23.50
C ALA A 810 -7.94 -2.39 -24.56
N VAL A 811 -9.20 -2.37 -24.13
CA VAL A 811 -10.38 -2.20 -25.00
C VAL A 811 -10.34 -0.89 -25.80
N PHE A 812 -9.74 0.18 -25.29
CA PHE A 812 -9.65 1.46 -25.99
C PHE A 812 -8.80 1.35 -27.26
N ASP A 813 -7.72 0.57 -27.24
CA ASP A 813 -6.90 0.28 -28.42
C ASP A 813 -7.70 -0.45 -29.49
N PHE A 814 -8.49 -1.44 -29.06
CA PHE A 814 -9.32 -2.23 -29.98
C PHE A 814 -10.48 -1.40 -30.54
N ALA A 815 -11.13 -0.59 -29.69
CA ALA A 815 -12.17 0.36 -30.11
C ALA A 815 -11.63 1.41 -31.09
N PHE A 816 -10.37 1.87 -30.91
CA PHE A 816 -9.72 2.77 -31.85
C PHE A 816 -9.67 2.20 -33.27
N LEU A 817 -9.58 0.87 -33.42
CA LEU A 817 -9.66 0.16 -34.70
C LEU A 817 -11.11 0.00 -35.23
N ARG A 818 -12.12 0.51 -34.53
CA ARG A 818 -13.56 0.35 -34.83
C ARG A 818 -13.98 -1.12 -34.98
N LYS A 819 -13.51 -1.95 -34.08
CA LYS A 819 -13.88 -3.36 -33.98
C LYS A 819 -14.84 -3.59 -32.80
N PRO A 820 -15.77 -4.57 -32.87
CA PRO A 820 -16.73 -4.80 -31.80
C PRO A 820 -16.10 -5.38 -30.54
N VAL A 821 -16.66 -4.99 -29.40
CA VAL A 821 -16.26 -5.42 -28.06
C VAL A 821 -17.48 -5.99 -27.33
N ILE A 822 -17.29 -6.94 -26.44
CA ILE A 822 -18.28 -7.35 -25.44
C ILE A 822 -17.61 -7.29 -24.05
N TYR A 823 -18.32 -6.71 -23.07
CA TYR A 823 -17.90 -6.69 -21.68
C TYR A 823 -18.60 -7.82 -20.92
N TYR A 824 -17.84 -8.62 -20.18
CA TYR A 824 -18.37 -9.69 -19.34
C TYR A 824 -18.09 -9.39 -17.86
N GLN A 825 -19.12 -8.99 -17.13
CA GLN A 825 -19.02 -8.39 -15.79
C GLN A 825 -19.86 -9.14 -14.74
N GLN A 826 -19.82 -10.46 -14.73
CA GLN A 826 -20.55 -11.29 -13.75
C GLN A 826 -20.08 -11.05 -12.31
N ASP A 827 -18.83 -10.62 -12.10
CA ASP A 827 -18.23 -10.37 -10.78
C ASP A 827 -18.12 -8.87 -10.42
N ALA A 828 -18.97 -8.01 -11.01
CA ALA A 828 -18.86 -6.55 -10.85
C ALA A 828 -18.90 -6.08 -9.39
N GLU A 829 -19.78 -6.65 -8.58
CA GLU A 829 -19.88 -6.33 -7.15
C GLU A 829 -18.59 -6.65 -6.40
N GLU A 830 -17.98 -7.82 -6.66
CA GLU A 830 -16.72 -8.21 -6.03
C GLU A 830 -15.55 -7.35 -6.53
N PHE A 831 -15.50 -7.05 -7.82
CA PHE A 831 -14.43 -6.24 -8.42
C PHE A 831 -14.37 -4.82 -7.84
N PHE A 832 -15.52 -4.16 -7.69
CA PHE A 832 -15.63 -2.80 -7.15
C PHE A 832 -15.86 -2.74 -5.64
N SER A 833 -15.72 -3.84 -4.93
CA SER A 833 -15.88 -3.90 -3.45
C SER A 833 -14.76 -3.23 -2.64
N GLY A 834 -13.79 -2.59 -3.29
CA GLY A 834 -12.58 -2.04 -2.65
C GLY A 834 -11.45 -3.06 -2.47
N LYS A 835 -11.64 -4.32 -2.84
CA LYS A 835 -10.59 -5.36 -2.82
C LYS A 835 -9.59 -5.21 -3.96
N HIS A 836 -9.94 -4.48 -5.00
CA HIS A 836 -9.07 -4.16 -6.13
C HIS A 836 -8.33 -2.84 -5.91
N THR A 837 -7.24 -2.62 -6.66
CA THR A 837 -6.41 -1.40 -6.59
C THR A 837 -7.03 -0.18 -7.29
N TYR A 838 -8.17 -0.34 -7.95
CA TYR A 838 -8.84 0.71 -8.71
C TYR A 838 -10.14 1.13 -8.03
N ASP A 839 -10.36 2.43 -7.93
CA ASP A 839 -11.66 3.00 -7.57
C ASP A 839 -12.44 3.30 -8.85
N LYS A 840 -13.77 3.31 -8.78
CA LYS A 840 -14.62 3.60 -9.94
C LYS A 840 -14.33 5.03 -10.44
N GLY A 841 -13.99 5.16 -11.71
CA GLY A 841 -13.69 6.43 -12.36
C GLY A 841 -14.88 7.01 -13.14
N TYR A 842 -14.56 7.81 -14.17
CA TYR A 842 -15.56 8.51 -15.00
C TYR A 842 -16.28 7.60 -15.99
N PHE A 843 -15.69 6.46 -16.37
CA PHE A 843 -16.16 5.61 -17.45
C PHE A 843 -17.26 4.65 -16.96
N ASP A 844 -18.42 4.75 -17.58
CA ASP A 844 -19.54 3.85 -17.35
C ASP A 844 -19.70 2.91 -18.54
N TYR A 845 -19.68 1.61 -18.29
CA TYR A 845 -19.65 0.61 -19.36
C TYR A 845 -20.94 0.57 -20.20
N GLU A 846 -22.11 0.83 -19.58
CA GLU A 846 -23.38 0.85 -20.30
C GLU A 846 -23.57 2.16 -21.08
N ARG A 847 -23.18 3.29 -20.49
CA ARG A 847 -23.32 4.61 -21.11
C ARG A 847 -22.24 4.89 -22.14
N ASP A 848 -20.97 4.65 -21.80
CA ASP A 848 -19.76 5.05 -22.55
C ASP A 848 -19.10 3.87 -23.27
N GLY A 849 -19.45 2.64 -22.91
CA GLY A 849 -18.83 1.41 -23.42
C GLY A 849 -18.96 1.27 -24.95
N PHE A 850 -18.00 0.57 -25.52
CA PHE A 850 -17.84 0.34 -26.97
C PHE A 850 -18.51 -0.95 -27.45
N GLY A 851 -19.33 -1.57 -26.61
CA GLY A 851 -20.03 -2.81 -26.85
C GLY A 851 -21.01 -3.15 -25.74
N GLU A 852 -21.66 -4.29 -25.84
CA GLU A 852 -22.63 -4.77 -24.87
C GLU A 852 -21.94 -5.20 -23.57
N VAL A 853 -22.68 -5.06 -22.45
CA VAL A 853 -22.30 -5.58 -21.13
C VAL A 853 -23.17 -6.78 -20.81
N GLU A 854 -22.54 -7.94 -20.57
CA GLU A 854 -23.22 -9.17 -20.23
C GLU A 854 -22.82 -9.63 -18.82
N TYR A 855 -23.81 -10.04 -18.05
CA TYR A 855 -23.64 -10.37 -16.62
C TYR A 855 -23.75 -11.86 -16.33
N THR A 856 -24.07 -12.69 -17.35
CA THR A 856 -24.15 -14.14 -17.23
C THR A 856 -23.42 -14.84 -18.37
N ALA A 857 -22.95 -16.07 -18.13
CA ALA A 857 -22.24 -16.85 -19.14
C ALA A 857 -23.13 -17.16 -20.36
N GLU A 858 -24.43 -17.43 -20.15
CA GLU A 858 -25.37 -17.74 -21.23
C GLU A 858 -25.63 -16.52 -22.10
N ALA A 859 -25.88 -15.34 -21.50
CA ALA A 859 -26.06 -14.10 -22.26
C ALA A 859 -24.82 -13.75 -23.07
N LEU A 860 -23.64 -13.90 -22.49
CA LEU A 860 -22.38 -13.70 -23.20
C LEU A 860 -22.25 -14.64 -24.41
N VAL A 861 -22.55 -15.93 -24.24
CA VAL A 861 -22.50 -16.92 -25.32
C VAL A 861 -23.48 -16.55 -26.44
N ASP A 862 -24.72 -16.16 -26.10
CA ASP A 862 -25.70 -15.72 -27.07
C ASP A 862 -25.22 -14.51 -27.86
N ARG A 863 -24.62 -13.52 -27.18
CA ARG A 863 -24.07 -12.33 -27.81
C ARG A 863 -22.89 -12.65 -28.73
N ILE A 864 -21.99 -13.52 -28.34
CA ILE A 864 -20.88 -13.94 -29.18
C ILE A 864 -21.40 -14.65 -30.45
N ILE A 865 -22.42 -15.52 -30.33
CA ILE A 865 -23.02 -16.20 -31.46
C ILE A 865 -23.70 -15.19 -32.42
N GLU A 866 -24.40 -14.18 -31.90
CA GLU A 866 -24.97 -13.09 -32.70
C GLU A 866 -23.88 -12.37 -33.51
N TYR A 867 -22.74 -12.06 -32.89
CA TYR A 867 -21.62 -11.45 -33.61
C TYR A 867 -20.98 -12.37 -34.65
N MET A 868 -20.87 -13.68 -34.39
CA MET A 868 -20.39 -14.66 -35.40
C MET A 868 -21.34 -14.67 -36.62
N GLN A 869 -22.65 -14.64 -36.40
CA GLN A 869 -23.66 -14.67 -37.44
C GLN A 869 -23.63 -13.44 -38.36
N ASN A 870 -23.34 -12.27 -37.81
CA ASN A 870 -23.29 -11.02 -38.56
C ASN A 870 -21.86 -10.64 -39.04
N GLY A 871 -20.87 -11.58 -38.94
CA GLY A 871 -19.49 -11.36 -39.37
C GLY A 871 -18.72 -10.37 -38.48
N CYS A 872 -19.10 -10.25 -37.22
CA CYS A 872 -18.52 -9.34 -36.22
C CYS A 872 -18.56 -7.88 -36.67
N GLN A 873 -19.69 -7.44 -37.23
CA GLN A 873 -19.88 -6.04 -37.60
C GLN A 873 -20.13 -5.18 -36.36
N LEU A 874 -19.45 -4.03 -36.31
CA LEU A 874 -19.65 -3.03 -35.26
C LEU A 874 -21.02 -2.35 -35.41
N LYS A 875 -21.84 -2.37 -34.36
CA LYS A 875 -23.14 -1.69 -34.34
C LYS A 875 -22.96 -0.16 -34.39
N GLU A 876 -23.89 0.55 -35.05
CA GLU A 876 -23.80 1.98 -35.28
C GLU A 876 -23.69 2.80 -33.99
N ILE A 877 -24.46 2.44 -32.97
CA ILE A 877 -24.40 3.10 -31.65
C ILE A 877 -22.99 3.09 -31.05
N TYR A 878 -22.27 1.97 -31.17
CA TYR A 878 -20.91 1.88 -30.64
C TYR A 878 -19.90 2.59 -31.55
N ARG A 879 -20.14 2.64 -32.83
CA ARG A 879 -19.33 3.42 -33.76
C ARG A 879 -19.39 4.90 -33.39
N ASP A 880 -20.57 5.42 -33.10
CA ASP A 880 -20.77 6.81 -32.70
C ASP A 880 -20.10 7.14 -31.37
N ARG A 881 -20.17 6.23 -30.41
CA ARG A 881 -19.47 6.37 -29.12
C ARG A 881 -17.94 6.40 -29.30
N ILE A 882 -17.40 5.53 -30.13
CA ILE A 882 -15.97 5.48 -30.45
C ILE A 882 -15.52 6.78 -31.12
N ASP A 883 -16.29 7.28 -32.09
CA ASP A 883 -15.94 8.49 -32.82
C ASP A 883 -15.99 9.77 -31.96
N LYS A 884 -16.86 9.78 -30.94
CA LYS A 884 -16.92 10.85 -29.93
C LYS A 884 -15.79 10.75 -28.90
N THR A 885 -15.30 9.54 -28.60
CA THR A 885 -14.30 9.29 -27.57
C THR A 885 -12.91 9.75 -27.98
N PHE A 886 -12.52 9.50 -29.23
CA PHE A 886 -11.16 9.76 -29.72
C PHE A 886 -11.10 11.05 -30.54
N PRO A 887 -10.55 12.16 -30.00
CA PRO A 887 -10.47 13.43 -30.74
C PRO A 887 -9.49 13.37 -31.92
N TYR A 888 -8.51 12.43 -31.88
CA TYR A 888 -7.47 12.30 -32.89
C TYR A 888 -7.39 10.88 -33.45
N ARG A 889 -7.56 10.79 -34.80
CA ARG A 889 -7.46 9.53 -35.54
C ARG A 889 -6.61 9.69 -36.83
N ASP A 890 -5.76 10.71 -36.85
CA ASP A 890 -5.00 11.18 -38.01
C ASP A 890 -3.59 10.62 -38.09
N ARG A 891 -3.19 9.71 -37.20
CA ARG A 891 -1.87 9.09 -37.12
C ARG A 891 -0.71 10.09 -36.88
N ASN A 892 -1.00 11.21 -36.19
CA ASN A 892 -0.03 12.25 -35.84
C ASN A 892 0.18 12.37 -34.33
N ASN A 893 -0.14 11.30 -33.57
CA ASN A 893 -0.05 11.33 -32.10
C ASN A 893 1.40 11.49 -31.62
N CYS A 894 2.34 10.75 -32.20
CA CYS A 894 3.77 10.89 -31.90
C CYS A 894 4.26 12.33 -32.15
N ARG A 895 3.81 12.98 -33.21
CA ARG A 895 4.15 14.35 -33.51
C ARG A 895 3.60 15.33 -32.47
N ARG A 896 2.34 15.19 -32.08
CA ARG A 896 1.73 16.03 -31.03
C ARG A 896 2.46 15.84 -29.69
N VAL A 897 2.74 14.62 -29.31
CA VAL A 897 3.54 14.31 -28.10
C VAL A 897 4.92 14.99 -28.19
N TYR A 898 5.60 14.87 -29.31
CA TYR A 898 6.89 15.51 -29.52
C TYR A 898 6.81 17.04 -29.37
N GLU A 899 5.79 17.69 -29.99
CA GLU A 899 5.56 19.12 -29.90
C GLU A 899 5.32 19.58 -28.45
N GLU A 900 4.58 18.83 -27.65
CA GLU A 900 4.40 19.12 -26.21
C GLU A 900 5.69 18.89 -25.40
N ILE A 901 6.46 17.87 -25.70
CA ILE A 901 7.77 17.63 -25.05
C ILE A 901 8.75 18.78 -25.32
N MET A 902 8.73 19.37 -26.49
CA MET A 902 9.60 20.50 -26.85
C MET A 902 9.26 21.80 -26.13
N LYS A 903 8.08 21.92 -25.52
CA LYS A 903 7.69 23.07 -24.69
C LYS A 903 8.18 22.97 -23.24
N LEU A 904 8.71 21.78 -22.81
CA LEU A 904 9.26 21.54 -21.47
C LEU A 904 10.70 22.10 -21.35
#